data_02b9e29527e28fb3e32fc69a24e84bfe
#
_entry.id   02b9e29527e28fb3e32fc69a24e84bfe
#
_cell.length_a   1.000
_cell.length_b   1.000
_cell.length_c   1.000
_cell.angle_alpha   90.00
_cell.angle_beta   90.00
_cell.angle_gamma   90.00
#
_symmetry.space_group_name_H-M   'P 1'
#
loop_
_entity.id
_entity.type
_entity.pdbx_description
1 polymer ?
#
loop_
_entity_poly.entity_id
_entity_poly.type
_entity_poly.pdbx_seq_one_letter_code
_entity_poly.pdbx_strand_id
1 'polypeptide(L)'
;MNCRAAERKDDTVENEQMLEQKKLDEFLQVINENLKELREKKKEVDQENKELYDAYMEGDVELYSSLMVSSTMQDHVNHSITANESALEKTHFGRIDYLDQEKGEQYRLYIGKHGITKNATDIVIMDWRAAAASIYYEGTTGECSYRTPQGKMIPIRLDLKRTFDIDGPVLKGFYDSDTAANDELLIKYLAKNKDVVLGEIVATIQQEQNTIIRERPNRSMIIQGVAGSGKTTVAVHRISYILYNFSDRYDPSEICIIGSNDILLNYIASGLPSLDVYNTKQYRMEKLFEYLIGAYLPKKYEIIPTLVQESSELRLKSSLAFVQTIERWTRDEESRIIPTEEVRDKSYTFLSQESIDQYCRYFDDRSVVSKMENLNTRLAAAIKLEMDGEDANVRKEMLKKYKKHFSKNYKKRSLVQLYLDFLFSLEEHLANTTENANATEDANENSTNTNIMSSTTWSEWKKRVKKGFFDCYDLAAMALLAHGWLDEGDDDEFAQMYIDEAQDYGVAVYYVIKKRMPKTAFMIMGDVSQNINYDSGMNDWEELRQIMLPDSKDPSNEGLRGRFYTLCKSYRNTIEISNFAAQILDRSSFKTYPIEPIVRHGSPVGIWKENDETAMTMRVQALIEQLKKEDYKTIALICRDEDEAARLKSLTNCVSDTGNEAVDCTTDSVTDGAIADTSADIIAGITVTVLPLALTKGLEFDAVILYNPNEECYADSDRDAKLLYVAVTRALHELHIVYTGELCKLLSDCPTQP
;
A
#
# COMPACT_ATOMS: atom_id res chain seq x y z
N MET A 1 8.65 58.32 -9.37
CA MET A 1 7.36 57.65 -9.04
C MET A 1 7.53 56.22 -8.51
N ASN A 2 8.56 55.49 -8.91
CA ASN A 2 8.72 54.08 -8.50
C ASN A 2 9.11 53.87 -7.00
N CYS A 3 9.89 54.77 -6.35
CA CYS A 3 10.27 54.58 -4.93
C CYS A 3 9.07 54.71 -3.96
N ARG A 4 8.16 55.69 -4.20
CA ARG A 4 6.95 55.83 -3.33
C ARG A 4 5.93 54.75 -3.47
N ALA A 5 5.94 53.99 -4.56
CA ALA A 5 5.07 52.82 -4.76
C ALA A 5 5.65 51.56 -4.06
N ALA A 6 6.97 51.44 -3.99
CA ALA A 6 7.65 50.38 -3.25
C ALA A 6 7.51 50.59 -1.72
N GLU A 7 7.77 51.82 -1.23
CA GLU A 7 7.58 52.15 0.19
C GLU A 7 6.12 51.93 0.66
N ARG A 8 5.11 52.26 -0.15
CA ARG A 8 3.70 52.00 0.20
C ARG A 8 3.33 50.51 0.18
N LYS A 9 4.03 49.66 -0.60
CA LYS A 9 3.84 48.21 -0.57
C LYS A 9 4.46 47.61 0.69
N ASP A 10 5.64 48.06 1.10
CA ASP A 10 6.30 47.61 2.31
C ASP A 10 5.49 47.97 3.57
N ASP A 11 4.98 49.20 3.68
CA ASP A 11 4.10 49.66 4.78
C ASP A 11 2.80 48.84 4.89
N THR A 12 2.24 48.37 3.76
CA THR A 12 1.03 47.54 3.75
C THR A 12 1.31 46.12 4.17
N VAL A 13 2.41 45.52 3.74
CA VAL A 13 2.83 44.16 4.12
C VAL A 13 3.19 44.06 5.60
N GLU A 14 3.94 45.03 6.15
CA GLU A 14 4.25 45.08 7.58
C GLU A 14 3.00 45.22 8.44
N ASN A 15 1.99 46.00 8.00
CA ASN A 15 0.73 46.13 8.71
C ASN A 15 -0.09 44.83 8.70
N GLU A 16 -0.13 44.12 7.56
CA GLU A 16 -0.78 42.83 7.44
C GLU A 16 -0.07 41.75 8.29
N GLN A 17 1.26 41.74 8.31
CA GLN A 17 2.04 40.82 9.13
C GLN A 17 1.76 41.01 10.63
N MET A 18 1.62 42.28 11.05
CA MET A 18 1.25 42.61 12.43
C MET A 18 -0.16 42.16 12.80
N LEU A 19 -1.11 42.27 11.85
CA LEU A 19 -2.49 41.78 12.06
C LEU A 19 -2.56 40.26 12.15
N GLU A 20 -1.83 39.54 11.29
CA GLU A 20 -1.78 38.07 11.32
C GLU A 20 -1.03 37.55 12.55
N GLN A 21 0.06 38.23 13.01
CA GLN A 21 0.71 37.89 14.27
C GLN A 21 -0.25 38.05 15.45
N LYS A 22 -1.00 39.15 15.52
CA LYS A 22 -2.01 39.34 16.57
C LYS A 22 -3.07 38.23 16.54
N LYS A 23 -3.46 37.77 15.35
CA LYS A 23 -4.42 36.69 15.21
C LYS A 23 -3.83 35.36 15.69
N LEU A 24 -2.56 35.10 15.39
CA LEU A 24 -1.81 33.96 15.94
C LEU A 24 -1.79 33.99 17.48
N ASP A 25 -1.52 35.17 18.07
CA ASP A 25 -1.52 35.32 19.54
C ASP A 25 -2.89 35.01 20.15
N GLU A 26 -3.99 35.44 19.50
CA GLU A 26 -5.37 35.10 19.92
C GLU A 26 -5.61 33.59 19.86
N PHE A 27 -5.15 32.90 18.82
CA PHE A 27 -5.29 31.45 18.70
C PHE A 27 -4.49 30.71 19.77
N LEU A 28 -3.24 31.12 20.02
CA LEU A 28 -2.40 30.55 21.08
C LEU A 28 -3.03 30.72 22.47
N GLN A 29 -3.70 31.85 22.71
CA GLN A 29 -4.43 32.04 23.96
C GLN A 29 -5.57 31.03 24.09
N VAL A 30 -6.40 30.84 23.05
CA VAL A 30 -7.51 29.89 23.05
C VAL A 30 -6.99 28.48 23.28
N ILE A 31 -5.90 28.07 22.59
CA ILE A 31 -5.29 26.76 22.76
C ILE A 31 -4.81 26.51 24.19
N ASN A 32 -4.17 27.52 24.81
CA ASN A 32 -3.72 27.40 26.20
C ASN A 32 -4.87 27.33 27.19
N GLU A 33 -5.98 28.07 26.96
CA GLU A 33 -7.20 27.98 27.75
C GLU A 33 -7.81 26.58 27.63
N ASN A 34 -7.95 26.05 26.41
CA ASN A 34 -8.42 24.68 26.15
C ASN A 34 -7.55 23.62 26.83
N LEU A 35 -6.22 23.73 26.75
CA LEU A 35 -5.32 22.78 27.40
C LEU A 35 -5.47 22.75 28.91
N LYS A 36 -5.71 23.92 29.53
CA LYS A 36 -5.96 23.98 30.96
C LYS A 36 -7.24 23.23 31.33
N GLU A 37 -8.35 23.51 30.63
CA GLU A 37 -9.64 22.85 30.85
C GLU A 37 -9.58 21.33 30.56
N LEU A 38 -8.95 20.93 29.47
CA LEU A 38 -8.81 19.53 29.11
C LEU A 38 -7.96 18.73 30.10
N ARG A 39 -6.89 19.34 30.66
CA ARG A 39 -6.05 18.70 31.68
C ARG A 39 -6.76 18.57 33.04
N GLU A 40 -7.65 19.49 33.35
CA GLU A 40 -8.53 19.36 34.53
C GLU A 40 -9.55 18.22 34.30
N LYS A 41 -10.23 18.23 33.14
CA LYS A 41 -11.18 17.17 32.76
C LYS A 41 -10.51 15.79 32.66
N LYS A 42 -9.26 15.70 32.19
CA LYS A 42 -8.51 14.45 32.19
C LYS A 42 -8.41 13.83 33.58
N LYS A 43 -8.08 14.64 34.59
CA LYS A 43 -7.95 14.13 35.95
C LYS A 43 -9.27 13.57 36.48
N GLU A 44 -10.39 14.21 36.13
CA GLU A 44 -11.74 13.75 36.55
C GLU A 44 -12.06 12.41 35.84
N VAL A 45 -11.86 12.33 34.53
CA VAL A 45 -12.13 11.13 33.72
C VAL A 45 -11.18 9.98 34.08
N ASP A 46 -9.89 10.25 34.34
CA ASP A 46 -8.92 9.24 34.77
C ASP A 46 -9.32 8.64 36.14
N GLN A 47 -9.82 9.48 37.05
CA GLN A 47 -10.30 9.03 38.36
C GLN A 47 -11.58 8.19 38.24
N GLU A 48 -12.57 8.66 37.47
CA GLU A 48 -13.82 7.93 37.20
C GLU A 48 -13.57 6.59 36.54
N ASN A 49 -12.71 6.55 35.52
CA ASN A 49 -12.33 5.32 34.79
C ASN A 49 -11.67 4.31 35.73
N LYS A 50 -10.79 4.78 36.60
CA LYS A 50 -10.14 3.94 37.62
C LYS A 50 -11.16 3.35 38.60
N GLU A 51 -12.07 4.16 39.12
CA GLU A 51 -13.11 3.72 40.07
C GLU A 51 -14.04 2.67 39.41
N LEU A 52 -14.47 2.91 38.17
CA LEU A 52 -15.27 1.94 37.39
C LEU A 52 -14.51 0.64 37.08
N TYR A 53 -13.23 0.75 36.77
CA TYR A 53 -12.39 -0.41 36.52
C TYR A 53 -12.19 -1.26 37.78
N ASP A 54 -11.88 -0.64 38.91
CA ASP A 54 -11.69 -1.30 40.19
C ASP A 54 -12.99 -2.02 40.60
N ALA A 55 -14.16 -1.36 40.51
CA ALA A 55 -15.46 -1.95 40.81
C ALA A 55 -15.82 -3.12 39.85
N TYR A 56 -15.53 -2.99 38.58
CA TYR A 56 -15.70 -4.08 37.59
C TYR A 56 -14.83 -5.29 37.94
N MET A 57 -13.59 -5.08 38.35
CA MET A 57 -12.67 -6.15 38.77
C MET A 57 -13.08 -6.79 40.11
N GLU A 58 -13.77 -6.08 40.96
CA GLU A 58 -14.38 -6.64 42.20
C GLU A 58 -15.64 -7.47 41.93
N GLY A 59 -16.12 -7.55 40.68
CA GLY A 59 -17.17 -8.47 40.24
C GLY A 59 -18.51 -7.79 39.87
N ASP A 60 -18.57 -6.48 39.79
CA ASP A 60 -19.75 -5.76 39.33
C ASP A 60 -19.79 -5.67 37.80
N VAL A 61 -20.29 -6.74 37.17
CA VAL A 61 -20.34 -6.90 35.69
C VAL A 61 -21.31 -5.90 35.06
N GLU A 62 -22.25 -5.31 35.79
CA GLU A 62 -23.20 -4.33 35.24
C GLU A 62 -22.51 -3.02 34.88
N LEU A 63 -21.34 -2.73 35.45
CA LEU A 63 -20.56 -1.53 35.18
C LEU A 63 -19.75 -1.60 33.85
N TYR A 64 -19.72 -2.73 33.17
CA TYR A 64 -18.95 -2.88 31.91
C TYR A 64 -19.30 -1.79 30.89
N SER A 65 -20.57 -1.52 30.65
CA SER A 65 -21.01 -0.48 29.72
C SER A 65 -20.56 0.92 30.13
N SER A 66 -20.62 1.23 31.42
CA SER A 66 -20.16 2.52 31.95
C SER A 66 -18.64 2.67 31.86
N LEU A 67 -17.89 1.59 32.10
CA LEU A 67 -16.44 1.55 31.95
C LEU A 67 -16.05 1.80 30.49
N MET A 68 -16.75 1.18 29.52
CA MET A 68 -16.50 1.40 28.09
C MET A 68 -16.75 2.85 27.67
N VAL A 69 -17.83 3.47 28.18
CA VAL A 69 -18.13 4.88 27.89
C VAL A 69 -17.06 5.80 28.50
N SER A 70 -16.66 5.56 29.76
CA SER A 70 -15.61 6.33 30.43
C SER A 70 -14.26 6.18 29.74
N SER A 71 -13.90 4.95 29.31
CA SER A 71 -12.68 4.71 28.53
C SER A 71 -12.70 5.46 27.19
N THR A 72 -13.81 5.45 26.47
CA THR A 72 -13.96 6.22 25.21
C THR A 72 -13.82 7.72 25.46
N MET A 73 -14.36 8.22 26.57
CA MET A 73 -14.23 9.62 26.97
C MET A 73 -12.78 9.98 27.32
N GLN A 74 -12.07 9.08 27.99
CA GLN A 74 -10.64 9.23 28.30
C GLN A 74 -9.80 9.35 27.03
N ASP A 75 -10.04 8.48 26.05
CA ASP A 75 -9.37 8.53 24.75
C ASP A 75 -9.66 9.85 24.03
N HIS A 76 -10.92 10.29 24.02
CA HIS A 76 -11.30 11.55 23.40
C HIS A 76 -10.61 12.76 24.06
N VAL A 77 -10.52 12.80 25.38
CA VAL A 77 -9.82 13.87 26.11
C VAL A 77 -8.32 13.82 25.83
N ASN A 78 -7.70 12.64 25.80
CA ASN A 78 -6.28 12.48 25.45
C ASN A 78 -5.99 12.96 24.02
N HIS A 79 -6.81 12.58 23.04
CA HIS A 79 -6.68 13.04 21.66
C HIS A 79 -6.82 14.57 21.56
N SER A 80 -7.78 15.16 22.27
CA SER A 80 -7.98 16.61 22.31
C SER A 80 -6.77 17.34 22.90
N ILE A 81 -6.14 16.79 23.93
CA ILE A 81 -4.90 17.34 24.51
C ILE A 81 -3.79 17.29 23.48
N THR A 82 -3.55 16.13 22.88
CA THR A 82 -2.48 15.94 21.86
C THR A 82 -2.67 16.88 20.66
N ALA A 83 -3.92 17.05 20.18
CA ALA A 83 -4.25 17.97 19.09
C ALA A 83 -3.93 19.43 19.46
N ASN A 84 -4.30 19.87 20.67
CA ASN A 84 -4.01 21.23 21.14
C ASN A 84 -2.49 21.44 21.40
N GLU A 85 -1.78 20.44 21.93
CA GLU A 85 -0.33 20.50 22.12
C GLU A 85 0.41 20.58 20.77
N SER A 86 0.03 19.77 19.78
CA SER A 86 0.55 19.87 18.41
C SER A 86 0.27 21.23 17.77
N ALA A 87 -0.90 21.83 18.06
CA ALA A 87 -1.27 23.13 17.55
C ALA A 87 -0.47 24.29 18.20
N LEU A 88 0.16 24.09 19.36
CA LEU A 88 1.10 25.09 19.92
C LEU A 88 2.38 25.22 19.08
N GLU A 89 2.85 24.12 18.49
CA GLU A 89 4.04 24.15 17.64
C GLU A 89 3.74 24.80 16.28
N LYS A 90 2.56 24.48 15.71
CA LYS A 90 2.11 24.98 14.41
C LYS A 90 0.59 25.13 14.39
N THR A 91 0.11 26.30 14.72
CA THR A 91 -1.34 26.59 14.88
C THR A 91 -2.13 26.36 13.59
N HIS A 92 -1.69 27.00 12.49
CA HIS A 92 -2.32 26.94 11.20
C HIS A 92 -1.29 27.13 10.09
N PHE A 93 -1.61 26.69 8.89
CA PHE A 93 -0.74 26.81 7.73
C PHE A 93 -1.40 27.57 6.56
N GLY A 94 -2.73 27.68 6.60
CA GLY A 94 -3.50 28.29 5.51
C GLY A 94 -4.62 29.20 5.99
N ARG A 95 -5.02 30.15 5.12
CA ARG A 95 -6.22 30.95 5.26
C ARG A 95 -6.89 31.10 3.90
N ILE A 96 -8.20 30.97 3.88
CA ILE A 96 -9.05 31.28 2.73
C ILE A 96 -10.11 32.30 3.13
N ASP A 97 -10.32 33.31 2.26
CA ASP A 97 -11.43 34.21 2.36
C ASP A 97 -12.32 34.00 1.14
N TYR A 98 -13.59 33.70 1.34
CA TYR A 98 -14.51 33.40 0.25
C TYR A 98 -15.94 33.89 0.50
N LEU A 99 -16.70 34.15 -0.56
CA LEU A 99 -18.11 34.42 -0.54
C LEU A 99 -18.90 33.16 -0.89
N ASP A 100 -19.73 32.67 0.02
CA ASP A 100 -20.72 31.63 -0.25
C ASP A 100 -21.84 32.22 -1.13
N GLN A 101 -21.97 31.72 -2.36
CA GLN A 101 -22.93 32.27 -3.30
C GLN A 101 -24.37 31.84 -3.02
N GLU A 102 -24.60 30.74 -2.30
CA GLU A 102 -25.95 30.31 -1.89
C GLU A 102 -26.47 31.17 -0.73
N LYS A 103 -25.60 31.53 0.23
CA LYS A 103 -25.98 32.27 1.42
C LYS A 103 -25.76 33.77 1.29
N GLY A 104 -24.86 34.22 0.41
CA GLY A 104 -24.44 35.62 0.27
C GLY A 104 -23.57 36.09 1.44
N GLU A 105 -22.93 35.19 2.18
CA GLU A 105 -22.11 35.48 3.36
C GLU A 105 -20.61 35.36 3.04
N GLN A 106 -19.81 36.25 3.61
CA GLN A 106 -18.35 36.15 3.52
C GLN A 106 -17.78 35.36 4.69
N TYR A 107 -16.89 34.45 4.38
CA TYR A 107 -16.18 33.61 5.34
C TYR A 107 -14.68 33.84 5.27
N ARG A 108 -14.06 33.84 6.47
CA ARG A 108 -12.61 33.83 6.64
C ARG A 108 -12.26 32.63 7.50
N LEU A 109 -11.58 31.66 6.92
CA LEU A 109 -11.26 30.40 7.58
C LEU A 109 -9.75 30.21 7.64
N TYR A 110 -9.23 29.95 8.85
CA TYR A 110 -7.86 29.54 9.08
C TYR A 110 -7.82 28.00 9.12
N ILE A 111 -6.84 27.40 8.47
CA ILE A 111 -6.76 25.95 8.28
C ILE A 111 -5.50 25.45 8.96
N GLY A 112 -5.68 24.47 9.86
CA GLY A 112 -4.62 23.81 10.59
C GLY A 112 -4.60 22.30 10.39
N LYS A 113 -3.59 21.66 10.97
CA LYS A 113 -3.48 20.20 11.01
C LYS A 113 -4.62 19.59 11.85
N HIS A 114 -5.01 20.27 12.93
CA HIS A 114 -6.12 19.89 13.79
C HIS A 114 -7.12 21.04 13.87
N GLY A 115 -8.40 20.70 14.03
CA GLY A 115 -9.44 21.66 14.29
C GLY A 115 -9.38 22.18 15.75
N ILE A 116 -9.41 23.50 15.94
CA ILE A 116 -9.43 24.13 17.25
C ILE A 116 -10.74 24.91 17.41
N THR A 117 -11.46 24.64 18.50
CA THR A 117 -12.69 25.34 18.86
C THR A 117 -12.48 26.08 20.16
N LYS A 118 -13.10 27.27 20.28
CA LYS A 118 -13.11 28.02 21.53
C LYS A 118 -14.17 27.52 22.51
N ASN A 119 -15.26 26.98 21.96
CA ASN A 119 -16.36 26.31 22.65
C ASN A 119 -17.02 25.35 21.64
N ALA A 120 -18.09 24.66 22.03
CA ALA A 120 -18.71 23.60 21.22
C ALA A 120 -19.13 24.04 19.78
N THR A 121 -19.26 25.34 19.50
CA THR A 121 -19.79 25.85 18.22
C THR A 121 -18.89 26.86 17.51
N ASP A 122 -17.88 27.40 18.18
CA ASP A 122 -17.02 28.46 17.64
C ASP A 122 -15.69 27.87 17.17
N ILE A 123 -15.62 27.53 15.88
CA ILE A 123 -14.42 26.99 15.23
C ILE A 123 -13.45 28.14 14.97
N VAL A 124 -12.30 28.09 15.62
CA VAL A 124 -11.23 29.11 15.52
C VAL A 124 -10.23 28.72 14.42
N ILE A 125 -9.87 27.46 14.35
CA ILE A 125 -9.02 26.87 13.32
C ILE A 125 -9.75 25.67 12.74
N MET A 126 -9.94 25.65 11.43
CA MET A 126 -10.58 24.54 10.73
C MET A 126 -9.59 23.42 10.49
N ASP A 127 -10.04 22.18 10.72
CA ASP A 127 -9.25 20.99 10.37
C ASP A 127 -9.10 20.88 8.85
N TRP A 128 -7.92 20.52 8.37
CA TRP A 128 -7.64 20.35 6.94
C TRP A 128 -8.54 19.30 6.26
N ARG A 129 -9.04 18.32 7.01
CA ARG A 129 -9.93 17.25 6.55
C ARG A 129 -11.35 17.73 6.26
N ALA A 130 -11.74 18.87 6.84
CA ALA A 130 -13.07 19.45 6.61
C ALA A 130 -13.32 19.75 5.13
N ALA A 131 -14.60 19.66 4.72
CA ALA A 131 -14.97 19.82 3.31
C ALA A 131 -14.54 21.16 2.71
N ALA A 132 -14.78 22.27 3.42
CA ALA A 132 -14.40 23.61 2.96
C ALA A 132 -12.88 23.82 2.88
N ALA A 133 -12.07 23.07 3.64
CA ALA A 133 -10.62 23.13 3.54
C ALA A 133 -10.09 22.65 2.18
N SER A 134 -10.89 21.89 1.38
CA SER A 134 -10.50 21.49 0.02
C SER A 134 -10.22 22.69 -0.88
N ILE A 135 -10.90 23.82 -0.64
CA ILE A 135 -10.72 25.08 -1.39
C ILE A 135 -9.25 25.54 -1.34
N TYR A 136 -8.58 25.36 -0.21
CA TYR A 136 -7.17 25.71 -0.07
C TYR A 136 -6.27 24.93 -1.02
N TYR A 137 -6.56 23.68 -1.29
CA TYR A 137 -5.74 22.78 -2.12
C TYR A 137 -6.10 22.89 -3.61
N GLU A 138 -7.39 22.96 -3.92
CA GLU A 138 -7.93 22.88 -5.29
C GLU A 138 -8.31 24.24 -5.87
N GLY A 139 -8.66 25.22 -5.01
CA GLY A 139 -9.21 26.49 -5.42
C GLY A 139 -8.18 27.41 -6.07
N THR A 140 -8.58 27.99 -7.20
CA THR A 140 -7.96 29.19 -7.76
C THR A 140 -8.84 30.38 -7.40
N THR A 141 -8.25 31.58 -7.25
CA THR A 141 -9.04 32.80 -6.99
C THR A 141 -10.09 33.01 -8.07
N GLY A 142 -11.30 33.40 -7.67
CA GLY A 142 -12.48 33.56 -8.53
C GLY A 142 -13.56 32.52 -8.24
N GLU A 143 -14.37 32.23 -9.24
CA GLU A 143 -15.50 31.30 -9.13
C GLU A 143 -15.01 29.86 -9.03
N CYS A 144 -15.37 29.18 -7.95
CA CYS A 144 -15.06 27.76 -7.73
C CYS A 144 -16.14 27.09 -6.87
N SER A 145 -15.95 25.84 -6.52
CA SER A 145 -16.90 25.08 -5.67
C SER A 145 -16.18 24.03 -4.88
N TYR A 146 -16.77 23.62 -3.76
CA TYR A 146 -16.29 22.46 -3.00
C TYR A 146 -17.41 21.44 -2.76
N ARG A 147 -17.03 20.18 -2.55
CA ARG A 147 -17.98 19.09 -2.33
C ARG A 147 -18.08 18.77 -0.84
N THR A 148 -19.31 18.70 -0.32
CA THR A 148 -19.57 18.19 1.03
C THR A 148 -19.41 16.66 1.10
N PRO A 149 -19.22 16.05 2.30
CA PRO A 149 -19.17 14.58 2.45
C PRO A 149 -20.43 13.88 1.90
N GLN A 150 -21.59 14.53 1.99
CA GLN A 150 -22.87 14.05 1.44
C GLN A 150 -22.96 14.17 -0.08
N GLY A 151 -21.94 14.76 -0.73
CA GLY A 151 -21.85 14.89 -2.18
C GLY A 151 -22.46 16.16 -2.78
N LYS A 152 -23.00 17.08 -1.97
CA LYS A 152 -23.52 18.38 -2.44
C LYS A 152 -22.35 19.28 -2.87
N MET A 153 -22.46 19.91 -4.04
CA MET A 153 -21.53 20.94 -4.50
C MET A 153 -22.01 22.31 -3.99
N ILE A 154 -21.10 23.05 -3.36
CA ILE A 154 -21.36 24.41 -2.85
C ILE A 154 -20.59 25.40 -3.72
N PRO A 155 -21.25 26.26 -4.51
CA PRO A 155 -20.60 27.28 -5.32
C PRO A 155 -20.13 28.43 -4.44
N ILE A 156 -18.91 28.88 -4.65
CA ILE A 156 -18.28 29.99 -3.92
C ILE A 156 -17.47 30.87 -4.86
N ARG A 157 -17.13 32.08 -4.40
CA ARG A 157 -16.09 32.91 -4.97
C ARG A 157 -14.94 33.04 -3.97
N LEU A 158 -13.77 32.50 -4.34
CA LEU A 158 -12.56 32.60 -3.54
C LEU A 158 -11.90 33.96 -3.76
N ASP A 159 -11.83 34.78 -2.72
CA ASP A 159 -11.27 36.13 -2.78
C ASP A 159 -9.79 36.16 -2.37
N LEU A 160 -9.37 35.29 -1.42
CA LEU A 160 -7.99 35.20 -0.94
C LEU A 160 -7.62 33.76 -0.60
N LYS A 161 -6.41 33.38 -0.96
CA LYS A 161 -5.71 32.18 -0.50
C LYS A 161 -4.34 32.60 0.01
N ARG A 162 -4.08 32.33 1.29
CA ARG A 162 -2.85 32.72 2.00
C ARG A 162 -2.22 31.51 2.67
N THR A 163 -0.92 31.36 2.53
CA THR A 163 -0.11 30.33 3.19
C THR A 163 0.82 30.98 4.20
N PHE A 164 0.98 30.36 5.38
CA PHE A 164 1.76 30.90 6.49
C PHE A 164 3.00 30.05 6.78
N ASP A 165 4.11 30.72 7.11
CA ASP A 165 5.32 30.14 7.69
C ASP A 165 5.34 30.52 9.19
N ILE A 166 4.94 29.57 10.08
CA ILE A 166 4.80 29.76 11.50
C ILE A 166 5.76 28.81 12.22
N ASP A 167 6.42 29.29 13.26
CA ASP A 167 7.32 28.53 14.11
C ASP A 167 7.00 28.86 15.58
N GLY A 168 6.25 27.96 16.23
CA GLY A 168 5.71 28.20 17.56
C GLY A 168 4.88 29.47 17.63
N PRO A 169 5.24 30.43 18.48
CA PRO A 169 4.48 31.68 18.65
C PRO A 169 4.83 32.77 17.60
N VAL A 170 5.70 32.50 16.64
CA VAL A 170 6.24 33.51 15.73
C VAL A 170 5.81 33.28 14.30
N LEU A 171 5.13 34.28 13.72
CA LEU A 171 4.86 34.34 12.29
C LEU A 171 6.12 34.80 11.54
N LYS A 172 6.80 33.87 10.84
CA LYS A 172 7.98 34.18 10.03
C LYS A 172 7.63 34.89 8.74
N GLY A 173 6.46 34.60 8.17
CA GLY A 173 5.98 35.24 6.95
C GLY A 173 4.69 34.61 6.44
N PHE A 174 4.16 35.21 5.39
CA PHE A 174 3.02 34.66 4.64
C PHE A 174 3.16 34.91 3.14
N TYR A 175 2.42 34.12 2.34
CA TYR A 175 2.44 34.20 0.89
C TYR A 175 1.01 34.16 0.36
N ASP A 176 0.62 35.20 -0.41
CA ASP A 176 -0.65 35.23 -1.12
C ASP A 176 -0.42 34.76 -2.54
N SER A 177 -1.04 33.66 -2.96
CA SER A 177 -0.82 33.16 -4.31
C SER A 177 -1.85 32.17 -4.83
N ASP A 178 -1.95 32.14 -6.17
CA ASP A 178 -2.87 31.25 -6.86
C ASP A 178 -2.39 29.80 -7.02
N THR A 179 -1.10 29.48 -7.14
CA THR A 179 -0.63 28.08 -7.32
C THR A 179 0.87 27.89 -7.13
N ALA A 180 1.70 28.87 -7.50
CA ALA A 180 3.16 28.73 -7.46
C ALA A 180 3.77 28.74 -6.04
N ALA A 181 3.10 29.34 -5.05
CA ALA A 181 3.64 29.43 -3.69
C ALA A 181 3.64 28.11 -2.94
N ASN A 182 2.78 27.15 -3.28
CA ASN A 182 2.81 25.84 -2.67
C ASN A 182 4.10 25.08 -3.03
N ASP A 183 4.59 25.26 -4.26
CA ASP A 183 5.84 24.61 -4.69
C ASP A 183 7.06 25.27 -4.02
N GLU A 184 7.10 26.61 -3.87
CA GLU A 184 8.18 27.32 -3.17
C GLU A 184 8.22 26.98 -1.67
N LEU A 185 7.06 26.87 -1.04
CA LEU A 185 6.98 26.46 0.36
C LEU A 185 7.42 25.01 0.54
N LEU A 186 6.97 24.13 -0.34
CA LEU A 186 7.40 22.74 -0.35
C LEU A 186 8.92 22.61 -0.53
N ILE A 187 9.51 23.38 -1.44
CA ILE A 187 10.97 23.42 -1.64
C ILE A 187 11.68 23.87 -0.36
N LYS A 188 11.17 24.90 0.33
CA LYS A 188 11.73 25.34 1.61
C LYS A 188 11.61 24.28 2.72
N TYR A 189 10.49 23.57 2.77
CA TYR A 189 10.30 22.46 3.72
C TYR A 189 11.27 21.31 3.44
N LEU A 190 11.35 20.88 2.20
CA LEU A 190 12.26 19.80 1.79
C LEU A 190 13.75 20.17 1.92
N ALA A 191 14.07 21.45 1.84
CA ALA A 191 15.45 21.95 2.03
C ALA A 191 15.86 22.05 3.52
N LYS A 192 14.89 22.30 4.42
CA LYS A 192 15.17 22.49 5.87
C LYS A 192 15.18 21.18 6.65
N ASN A 193 14.33 20.22 6.30
CA ASN A 193 14.12 19.00 7.08
C ASN A 193 14.58 17.78 6.28
N LYS A 194 15.70 17.22 6.66
CA LYS A 194 16.20 15.93 6.14
C LYS A 194 15.28 14.76 6.61
N ASP A 195 14.54 14.95 7.72
CA ASP A 195 13.62 13.98 8.32
C ASP A 195 12.18 14.53 8.29
N VAL A 196 11.54 14.62 7.12
CA VAL A 196 10.14 15.07 7.01
C VAL A 196 9.20 14.00 7.56
N VAL A 197 8.64 14.25 8.74
CA VAL A 197 7.59 13.40 9.31
C VAL A 197 6.32 13.52 8.46
N LEU A 198 5.68 12.39 8.15
CA LEU A 198 4.42 12.31 7.36
C LEU A 198 3.35 13.35 7.74
N GLY A 199 3.30 13.75 9.01
CA GLY A 199 2.33 14.73 9.52
C GLY A 199 2.59 16.18 9.13
N GLU A 200 3.80 16.56 8.68
CA GLU A 200 4.11 17.94 8.28
C GLU A 200 3.73 18.27 6.83
N ILE A 201 3.44 17.25 6.03
CA ILE A 201 3.14 17.37 4.59
C ILE A 201 1.74 17.96 4.35
N VAL A 202 0.87 18.01 5.35
CA VAL A 202 -0.52 18.51 5.20
C VAL A 202 -0.61 19.89 4.54
N ALA A 203 0.31 20.79 4.84
CA ALA A 203 0.34 22.15 4.25
C ALA A 203 0.68 22.16 2.75
N THR A 204 1.29 21.09 2.24
CA THR A 204 1.87 21.01 0.89
C THR A 204 1.21 19.95 0.00
N ILE A 205 0.07 19.40 0.41
CA ILE A 205 -0.73 18.49 -0.40
C ILE A 205 -1.08 19.16 -1.73
N GLN A 206 -0.71 18.53 -2.83
CA GLN A 206 -0.97 19.04 -4.17
C GLN A 206 -2.40 18.73 -4.62
N GLN A 207 -2.90 19.45 -5.62
CA GLN A 207 -4.27 19.30 -6.13
C GLN A 207 -4.58 17.87 -6.57
N GLU A 208 -3.67 17.20 -7.28
CA GLU A 208 -3.83 15.80 -7.72
C GLU A 208 -3.90 14.83 -6.53
N GLN A 209 -3.06 15.04 -5.51
CA GLN A 209 -3.08 14.25 -4.28
C GLN A 209 -4.38 14.48 -3.49
N ASN A 210 -4.81 15.75 -3.36
CA ASN A 210 -6.04 16.11 -2.65
C ASN A 210 -7.28 15.48 -3.31
N THR A 211 -7.32 15.41 -4.64
CA THR A 211 -8.39 14.74 -5.39
C THR A 211 -8.50 13.26 -5.00
N ILE A 212 -7.37 12.56 -4.89
CA ILE A 212 -7.32 11.15 -4.49
C ILE A 212 -7.73 10.98 -3.02
N ILE A 213 -7.20 11.82 -2.13
CA ILE A 213 -7.50 11.78 -0.69
C ILE A 213 -9.02 11.91 -0.46
N ARG A 214 -9.68 12.81 -1.19
CA ARG A 214 -11.10 13.14 -1.01
C ARG A 214 -12.06 12.37 -1.92
N GLU A 215 -11.57 11.38 -2.69
CA GLU A 215 -12.47 10.52 -3.49
C GLU A 215 -13.37 9.68 -2.55
N ARG A 216 -14.55 9.30 -3.04
CA ARG A 216 -15.55 8.55 -2.27
C ARG A 216 -14.97 7.31 -1.60
N PRO A 217 -15.30 7.03 -0.32
CA PRO A 217 -14.68 5.94 0.43
C PRO A 217 -15.00 4.54 -0.12
N ASN A 218 -16.17 4.34 -0.72
CA ASN A 218 -16.60 3.05 -1.27
C ASN A 218 -16.12 2.77 -2.70
N ARG A 219 -15.21 3.59 -3.24
CA ARG A 219 -14.72 3.46 -4.60
C ARG A 219 -13.32 2.87 -4.63
N SER A 220 -13.15 1.75 -5.34
CA SER A 220 -11.82 1.19 -5.62
C SER A 220 -11.04 2.07 -6.59
N MET A 221 -9.71 2.11 -6.41
CA MET A 221 -8.81 2.91 -7.26
C MET A 221 -7.46 2.24 -7.42
N ILE A 222 -6.82 2.51 -8.55
CA ILE A 222 -5.43 2.17 -8.83
C ILE A 222 -4.67 3.48 -9.04
N ILE A 223 -3.51 3.61 -8.43
CA ILE A 223 -2.67 4.80 -8.49
C ILE A 223 -1.30 4.41 -9.01
N GLN A 224 -1.00 4.83 -10.23
CA GLN A 224 0.36 4.84 -10.75
C GLN A 224 1.04 6.12 -10.25
N GLY A 225 2.08 6.00 -9.46
CA GLY A 225 2.86 7.15 -9.01
C GLY A 225 4.35 6.92 -9.23
N VAL A 226 5.02 7.89 -9.84
CA VAL A 226 6.48 7.84 -10.03
C VAL A 226 7.23 7.81 -8.69
N ALA A 227 8.51 7.49 -8.72
CA ALA A 227 9.37 7.55 -7.53
C ALA A 227 9.23 8.91 -6.84
N GLY A 228 9.01 8.90 -5.52
CA GLY A 228 8.90 10.14 -4.73
C GLY A 228 7.61 10.95 -4.96
N SER A 229 6.57 10.40 -5.58
CA SER A 229 5.29 11.12 -5.78
C SER A 229 4.39 11.19 -4.54
N GLY A 230 4.82 10.59 -3.41
CA GLY A 230 4.07 10.63 -2.16
C GLY A 230 2.90 9.64 -2.09
N LYS A 231 2.96 8.50 -2.81
CA LYS A 231 1.91 7.46 -2.80
C LYS A 231 1.48 7.04 -1.40
N THR A 232 2.43 6.61 -0.59
CA THR A 232 2.21 6.18 0.80
C THR A 232 1.62 7.31 1.65
N THR A 233 2.13 8.53 1.48
CA THR A 233 1.61 9.73 2.14
C THR A 233 0.14 9.98 1.79
N VAL A 234 -0.21 9.90 0.51
CA VAL A 234 -1.60 10.05 0.04
C VAL A 234 -2.51 9.01 0.67
N ALA A 235 -2.06 7.74 0.77
CA ALA A 235 -2.83 6.67 1.41
C ALA A 235 -3.13 6.97 2.88
N VAL A 236 -2.10 7.33 3.65
CA VAL A 236 -2.24 7.60 5.08
C VAL A 236 -3.15 8.82 5.34
N HIS A 237 -3.00 9.89 4.54
CA HIS A 237 -3.87 11.06 4.61
C HIS A 237 -5.32 10.73 4.20
N ARG A 238 -5.51 9.84 3.21
CA ARG A 238 -6.85 9.38 2.84
C ARG A 238 -7.52 8.59 3.96
N ILE A 239 -6.80 7.69 4.64
CA ILE A 239 -7.31 6.97 5.81
C ILE A 239 -7.79 7.98 6.87
N SER A 240 -6.94 8.94 7.23
CA SER A 240 -7.28 10.00 8.18
C SER A 240 -8.49 10.83 7.74
N TYR A 241 -8.57 11.20 6.45
CA TYR A 241 -9.71 11.92 5.89
C TYR A 241 -11.02 11.13 6.00
N ILE A 242 -10.99 9.82 5.71
CA ILE A 242 -12.17 8.95 5.75
C ILE A 242 -12.65 8.77 7.19
N LEU A 243 -11.76 8.47 8.11
CA LEU A 243 -12.11 8.30 9.52
C LEU A 243 -12.64 9.61 10.15
N TYR A 244 -12.15 10.77 9.71
CA TYR A 244 -12.65 12.07 10.16
C TYR A 244 -14.07 12.37 9.63
N ASN A 245 -14.33 12.15 8.33
CA ASN A 245 -15.58 12.57 7.69
C ASN A 245 -16.69 11.51 7.70
N PHE A 246 -16.36 10.25 7.95
CA PHE A 246 -17.26 9.10 7.84
C PHE A 246 -17.11 8.13 9.02
N SER A 247 -16.76 8.65 10.20
CA SER A 247 -16.62 7.89 11.44
C SER A 247 -17.89 7.16 11.91
N ASP A 248 -19.05 7.57 11.36
CA ASP A 248 -20.34 6.89 11.57
C ASP A 248 -20.47 5.58 10.76
N ARG A 249 -19.56 5.31 9.80
CA ARG A 249 -19.63 4.20 8.85
C ARG A 249 -18.41 3.32 8.80
N TYR A 250 -17.26 3.84 9.18
CA TYR A 250 -15.98 3.14 9.09
C TYR A 250 -15.28 3.14 10.45
N ASP A 251 -14.99 1.93 10.94
CA ASP A 251 -14.16 1.73 12.10
C ASP A 251 -12.69 1.56 11.65
N PRO A 252 -11.70 2.09 12.39
CA PRO A 252 -10.28 1.87 12.08
C PRO A 252 -9.88 0.40 11.95
N SER A 253 -10.50 -0.50 12.72
CA SER A 253 -10.23 -1.95 12.67
C SER A 253 -10.70 -2.62 11.37
N GLU A 254 -11.60 -1.97 10.62
CA GLU A 254 -12.07 -2.42 9.29
C GLU A 254 -11.16 -1.92 8.15
N ILE A 255 -10.09 -1.19 8.49
CA ILE A 255 -9.09 -0.70 7.53
C ILE A 255 -7.86 -1.60 7.59
N CYS A 256 -7.49 -2.14 6.43
CA CYS A 256 -6.31 -2.98 6.25
C CYS A 256 -5.27 -2.27 5.38
N ILE A 257 -4.01 -2.29 5.83
CA ILE A 257 -2.86 -1.76 5.07
C ILE A 257 -1.94 -2.93 4.73
N ILE A 258 -1.61 -3.08 3.45
CA ILE A 258 -0.67 -4.08 2.95
C ILE A 258 0.61 -3.38 2.51
N GLY A 259 1.73 -3.76 3.12
CA GLY A 259 3.06 -3.30 2.74
C GLY A 259 3.91 -4.43 2.17
N SER A 260 4.93 -4.08 1.40
CA SER A 260 5.86 -5.05 0.81
C SER A 260 6.83 -5.65 1.82
N ASN A 261 7.12 -4.94 2.92
CA ASN A 261 8.02 -5.39 3.98
C ASN A 261 7.68 -4.75 5.33
N ASP A 262 8.26 -5.29 6.41
CA ASP A 262 8.00 -4.83 7.78
C ASP A 262 8.57 -3.43 8.06
N ILE A 263 9.64 -2.99 7.35
CA ILE A 263 10.22 -1.64 7.51
C ILE A 263 9.20 -0.60 7.04
N LEU A 264 8.60 -0.80 5.88
CA LEU A 264 7.56 0.08 5.34
C LEU A 264 6.33 0.11 6.25
N LEU A 265 5.89 -1.06 6.74
CA LEU A 265 4.76 -1.14 7.67
C LEU A 265 5.06 -0.40 8.98
N ASN A 266 6.25 -0.56 9.56
CA ASN A 266 6.66 0.17 10.77
C ASN A 266 6.72 1.69 10.52
N TYR A 267 7.21 2.13 9.36
CA TYR A 267 7.22 3.54 8.97
C TYR A 267 5.79 4.11 8.89
N ILE A 268 4.88 3.41 8.25
CA ILE A 268 3.46 3.79 8.18
C ILE A 268 2.87 3.82 9.59
N ALA A 269 3.09 2.76 10.40
CA ALA A 269 2.56 2.66 11.76
C ALA A 269 3.00 3.82 12.66
N SER A 270 4.25 4.28 12.52
CA SER A 270 4.77 5.42 13.29
C SER A 270 4.15 6.76 12.88
N GLY A 271 3.72 6.90 11.63
CA GLY A 271 3.12 8.12 11.10
C GLY A 271 1.60 8.25 11.34
N LEU A 272 0.88 7.13 11.44
CA LEU A 272 -0.58 7.12 11.59
C LEU A 272 -1.09 7.89 12.83
N PRO A 273 -0.49 7.76 14.03
CA PRO A 273 -0.95 8.50 15.21
C PRO A 273 -0.88 10.01 15.04
N SER A 274 0.10 10.51 14.27
CA SER A 274 0.22 11.96 13.99
C SER A 274 -0.91 12.52 13.14
N LEU A 275 -1.74 11.65 12.56
CA LEU A 275 -2.91 11.97 11.74
C LEU A 275 -4.21 11.47 12.38
N ASP A 276 -4.22 11.22 13.69
CA ASP A 276 -5.36 10.73 14.46
C ASP A 276 -5.89 9.35 14.00
N VAL A 277 -5.01 8.48 13.52
CA VAL A 277 -5.36 7.13 13.05
C VAL A 277 -4.73 6.08 13.96
N TYR A 278 -5.58 5.25 14.57
CA TYR A 278 -5.19 4.21 15.52
C TYR A 278 -5.90 2.90 15.16
N ASN A 279 -5.36 1.76 15.63
CA ASN A 279 -6.00 0.44 15.55
C ASN A 279 -6.29 -0.10 14.14
N THR A 280 -5.60 0.37 13.10
CA THR A 280 -5.69 -0.22 11.76
C THR A 280 -4.96 -1.56 11.71
N LYS A 281 -5.45 -2.47 10.87
CA LYS A 281 -4.79 -3.76 10.62
C LYS A 281 -3.68 -3.59 9.60
N GLN A 282 -2.53 -4.22 9.85
CA GLN A 282 -1.37 -4.12 8.97
C GLN A 282 -0.79 -5.50 8.72
N TYR A 283 -0.59 -5.84 7.45
CA TYR A 283 -0.08 -7.15 7.04
C TYR A 283 0.89 -7.03 5.87
N ARG A 284 1.81 -7.98 5.76
CA ARG A 284 2.41 -8.34 4.48
C ARG A 284 1.42 -9.23 3.71
N MET A 285 1.55 -9.31 2.39
CA MET A 285 0.62 -10.05 1.54
C MET A 285 0.49 -11.53 1.94
N GLU A 286 1.61 -12.19 2.23
CA GLU A 286 1.61 -13.59 2.68
C GLU A 286 0.95 -13.77 4.06
N LYS A 287 1.07 -12.78 4.94
CA LYS A 287 0.43 -12.80 6.26
C LYS A 287 -1.08 -12.57 6.17
N LEU A 288 -1.54 -11.78 5.19
CA LEU A 288 -2.96 -11.66 4.90
C LEU A 288 -3.54 -13.01 4.48
N PHE A 289 -2.90 -13.72 3.54
CA PHE A 289 -3.37 -15.05 3.12
C PHE A 289 -3.30 -16.06 4.26
N GLU A 290 -2.23 -16.07 5.05
CA GLU A 290 -2.13 -16.91 6.26
C GLU A 290 -3.30 -16.64 7.21
N TYR A 291 -3.64 -15.37 7.44
CA TYR A 291 -4.78 -14.99 8.26
C TYR A 291 -6.09 -15.56 7.72
N LEU A 292 -6.34 -15.43 6.39
CA LEU A 292 -7.58 -15.89 5.74
C LEU A 292 -7.76 -17.41 5.79
N ILE A 293 -6.70 -18.19 5.75
CA ILE A 293 -6.76 -19.66 5.68
C ILE A 293 -6.18 -20.39 6.89
N GLY A 294 -5.81 -19.67 7.95
CA GLY A 294 -5.11 -20.23 9.11
C GLY A 294 -5.79 -21.46 9.74
N ALA A 295 -7.13 -21.46 9.74
CA ALA A 295 -7.92 -22.59 10.24
C ALA A 295 -7.76 -23.89 9.42
N TYR A 296 -7.31 -23.81 8.18
CA TYR A 296 -7.15 -24.93 7.24
C TYR A 296 -5.69 -25.32 7.03
N LEU A 297 -4.73 -24.53 7.52
CA LEU A 297 -3.31 -24.81 7.42
C LEU A 297 -2.91 -25.99 8.33
N PRO A 298 -1.86 -26.73 7.99
CA PRO A 298 -1.35 -27.80 8.83
C PRO A 298 -0.75 -27.24 10.13
N LYS A 299 -0.69 -28.05 11.18
CA LYS A 299 -0.12 -27.61 12.48
C LYS A 299 1.35 -27.19 12.42
N LYS A 300 2.08 -27.67 11.42
CA LYS A 300 3.49 -27.31 11.16
C LYS A 300 3.61 -26.89 9.71
N TYR A 301 3.98 -25.66 9.50
CA TYR A 301 4.29 -25.07 8.20
C TYR A 301 5.28 -23.94 8.39
N GLU A 302 5.84 -23.48 7.31
CA GLU A 302 6.76 -22.34 7.25
C GLU A 302 6.43 -21.51 6.01
N ILE A 303 6.34 -20.20 6.19
CA ILE A 303 6.18 -19.25 5.09
C ILE A 303 7.58 -18.88 4.61
N ILE A 304 7.90 -19.26 3.39
CA ILE A 304 9.19 -18.96 2.78
C ILE A 304 9.11 -17.67 1.95
N PRO A 305 10.20 -16.91 1.84
CA PRO A 305 10.25 -15.76 0.96
C PRO A 305 9.93 -16.17 -0.48
N THR A 306 9.22 -15.31 -1.20
CA THR A 306 9.01 -15.51 -2.62
C THR A 306 10.37 -15.35 -3.33
N LEU A 307 10.74 -16.33 -4.14
CA LEU A 307 12.02 -16.32 -4.85
C LEU A 307 12.13 -15.09 -5.74
N VAL A 308 13.21 -14.33 -5.61
CA VAL A 308 13.51 -13.18 -6.49
C VAL A 308 14.08 -13.64 -7.83
N GLN A 309 14.61 -14.88 -7.89
CA GLN A 309 15.19 -15.44 -9.10
C GLN A 309 14.12 -15.89 -10.09
N GLU A 310 14.39 -15.69 -11.38
CA GLU A 310 13.55 -16.20 -12.47
C GLU A 310 13.32 -17.69 -12.34
N SER A 311 12.07 -18.08 -12.17
CA SER A 311 11.68 -19.48 -12.26
C SER A 311 10.39 -19.61 -13.05
N SER A 312 10.32 -20.65 -13.88
CA SER A 312 9.09 -20.99 -14.62
C SER A 312 7.90 -21.25 -13.68
N GLU A 313 8.18 -21.77 -12.50
CA GLU A 313 7.18 -21.95 -11.42
C GLU A 313 6.60 -20.62 -10.98
N LEU A 314 7.45 -19.64 -10.65
CA LEU A 314 7.02 -18.34 -10.15
C LEU A 314 6.23 -17.56 -11.20
N ARG A 315 6.70 -17.57 -12.46
CA ARG A 315 6.00 -16.96 -13.59
C ARG A 315 4.61 -17.56 -13.81
N LEU A 316 4.48 -18.90 -13.68
CA LEU A 316 3.20 -19.58 -13.80
C LEU A 316 2.23 -19.15 -12.68
N LYS A 317 2.63 -19.31 -11.42
CA LYS A 317 1.73 -19.11 -10.28
C LYS A 317 1.40 -17.65 -9.96
N SER A 318 2.19 -16.68 -10.47
CA SER A 318 1.88 -15.24 -10.37
C SER A 318 0.85 -14.77 -11.39
N SER A 319 0.55 -15.59 -12.42
CA SER A 319 -0.31 -15.23 -13.55
C SER A 319 -1.81 -15.36 -13.26
N LEU A 320 -2.62 -14.57 -13.96
CA LEU A 320 -4.08 -14.68 -13.96
C LEU A 320 -4.56 -16.05 -14.45
N ALA A 321 -3.89 -16.62 -15.46
CA ALA A 321 -4.21 -17.92 -16.04
C ALA A 321 -4.14 -19.05 -15.00
N PHE A 322 -3.19 -18.98 -14.07
CA PHE A 322 -3.03 -19.97 -13.00
C PHE A 322 -4.25 -20.01 -12.07
N VAL A 323 -4.68 -18.86 -11.55
CA VAL A 323 -5.84 -18.79 -10.63
C VAL A 323 -7.15 -19.11 -11.35
N GLN A 324 -7.31 -18.72 -12.62
CA GLN A 324 -8.46 -19.13 -13.44
C GLN A 324 -8.48 -20.64 -13.69
N THR A 325 -7.32 -21.28 -13.79
CA THR A 325 -7.22 -22.74 -13.92
C THR A 325 -7.60 -23.44 -12.62
N ILE A 326 -7.29 -22.86 -11.45
CA ILE A 326 -7.78 -23.36 -10.16
C ILE A 326 -9.33 -23.35 -10.12
N GLU A 327 -9.96 -22.26 -10.52
CA GLU A 327 -11.43 -22.18 -10.55
C GLU A 327 -12.06 -23.17 -11.53
N ARG A 328 -11.45 -23.35 -12.70
CA ARG A 328 -11.89 -24.35 -13.68
C ARG A 328 -11.80 -25.76 -13.11
N TRP A 329 -10.65 -26.09 -12.54
CA TRP A 329 -10.44 -27.38 -11.89
C TRP A 329 -11.46 -27.62 -10.75
N THR A 330 -11.73 -26.61 -9.94
CA THR A 330 -12.73 -26.68 -8.87
C THR A 330 -14.11 -27.02 -9.40
N ARG A 331 -14.56 -26.38 -10.49
CA ARG A 331 -15.83 -26.64 -11.16
C ARG A 331 -15.90 -28.04 -11.77
N ASP A 332 -14.83 -28.49 -12.41
CA ASP A 332 -14.74 -29.82 -12.99
C ASP A 332 -14.82 -30.91 -11.93
N GLU A 333 -14.12 -30.74 -10.82
CA GLU A 333 -14.18 -31.65 -9.67
C GLU A 333 -15.56 -31.62 -8.98
N GLU A 334 -16.18 -30.44 -8.81
CA GLU A 334 -17.52 -30.28 -8.29
C GLU A 334 -18.52 -31.11 -9.10
N SER A 335 -18.47 -31.02 -10.43
CA SER A 335 -19.36 -31.76 -11.33
C SER A 335 -19.18 -33.30 -11.25
N ARG A 336 -17.98 -33.75 -10.86
CA ARG A 336 -17.71 -35.19 -10.64
C ARG A 336 -18.22 -35.71 -9.29
N ILE A 337 -18.29 -34.81 -8.28
CA ILE A 337 -18.60 -35.16 -6.90
C ILE A 337 -20.10 -35.02 -6.62
N ILE A 338 -20.73 -33.93 -7.06
CA ILE A 338 -22.15 -33.64 -6.83
C ILE A 338 -22.96 -34.31 -7.94
N PRO A 339 -23.75 -35.37 -7.64
CA PRO A 339 -24.60 -35.98 -8.64
C PRO A 339 -25.73 -35.01 -9.02
N THR A 340 -25.93 -34.83 -10.33
CA THR A 340 -26.97 -33.97 -10.89
C THR A 340 -28.23 -34.75 -11.35
N GLU A 341 -28.17 -36.07 -11.27
CA GLU A 341 -29.30 -36.95 -11.63
C GLU A 341 -30.48 -36.72 -10.69
N GLU A 342 -31.72 -36.90 -11.23
CA GLU A 342 -32.92 -36.81 -10.41
C GLU A 342 -32.88 -37.81 -9.23
N VAL A 343 -33.34 -37.37 -8.08
CA VAL A 343 -33.43 -38.22 -6.88
C VAL A 343 -34.84 -38.72 -6.75
N ARG A 344 -35.05 -40.01 -7.07
CA ARG A 344 -36.34 -40.64 -7.00
C ARG A 344 -36.30 -42.01 -6.29
N ASP A 345 -37.42 -42.41 -5.74
CA ASP A 345 -37.61 -43.76 -5.18
C ASP A 345 -39.04 -44.25 -5.49
N LYS A 346 -39.15 -45.38 -6.20
CA LYS A 346 -40.41 -45.92 -6.68
C LYS A 346 -41.29 -44.87 -7.40
N SER A 347 -42.39 -44.43 -6.76
CA SER A 347 -43.31 -43.43 -7.28
C SER A 347 -43.02 -41.99 -6.87
N TYR A 348 -42.03 -41.79 -5.98
CA TYR A 348 -41.68 -40.44 -5.46
C TYR A 348 -40.47 -39.87 -6.20
N THR A 349 -40.64 -38.66 -6.72
CA THR A 349 -39.49 -37.84 -7.21
C THR A 349 -39.25 -36.73 -6.20
N PHE A 350 -38.19 -36.85 -5.44
CA PHE A 350 -37.83 -35.89 -4.36
C PHE A 350 -37.20 -34.63 -4.89
N LEU A 351 -36.26 -34.75 -5.82
CA LEU A 351 -35.62 -33.61 -6.49
C LEU A 351 -35.42 -33.95 -7.97
N SER A 352 -35.90 -33.09 -8.85
CA SER A 352 -35.64 -33.21 -10.29
C SER A 352 -34.23 -32.74 -10.65
N GLN A 353 -33.68 -33.26 -11.75
CA GLN A 353 -32.39 -32.83 -12.29
C GLN A 353 -32.36 -31.31 -12.48
N GLU A 354 -33.43 -30.75 -13.11
CA GLU A 354 -33.54 -29.30 -13.34
C GLU A 354 -33.45 -28.48 -12.03
N SER A 355 -34.09 -28.95 -10.94
CA SER A 355 -34.05 -28.32 -9.62
C SER A 355 -32.64 -28.34 -8.98
N ILE A 356 -31.89 -29.45 -9.19
CA ILE A 356 -30.50 -29.57 -8.72
C ILE A 356 -29.59 -28.65 -9.52
N ASP A 357 -29.67 -28.68 -10.85
CA ASP A 357 -28.87 -27.82 -11.74
C ASP A 357 -29.14 -26.34 -11.50
N GLN A 358 -30.41 -25.96 -11.31
CA GLN A 358 -30.80 -24.60 -11.00
C GLN A 358 -30.19 -24.14 -9.64
N TYR A 359 -30.22 -25.04 -8.64
CA TYR A 359 -29.64 -24.76 -7.35
C TYR A 359 -28.12 -24.54 -7.45
N CYS A 360 -27.41 -25.43 -8.13
CA CYS A 360 -25.95 -25.31 -8.30
C CYS A 360 -25.56 -24.01 -9.04
N ARG A 361 -26.31 -23.61 -10.06
CA ARG A 361 -26.09 -22.34 -10.79
C ARG A 361 -26.41 -21.10 -9.96
N TYR A 362 -27.48 -21.14 -9.17
CA TYR A 362 -27.88 -19.99 -8.36
C TYR A 362 -26.91 -19.72 -7.21
N PHE A 363 -26.25 -20.75 -6.70
CA PHE A 363 -25.26 -20.68 -5.64
C PHE A 363 -23.85 -20.99 -6.14
N ASP A 364 -23.50 -20.55 -7.34
CA ASP A 364 -22.18 -20.78 -7.95
C ASP A 364 -21.03 -20.16 -7.12
N ASP A 365 -21.32 -19.12 -6.36
CA ASP A 365 -20.42 -18.43 -5.42
C ASP A 365 -20.18 -19.21 -4.11
N ARG A 366 -20.92 -20.27 -3.80
CA ARG A 366 -20.74 -21.04 -2.58
C ARG A 366 -19.73 -22.18 -2.75
N SER A 367 -19.08 -22.55 -1.64
CA SER A 367 -18.15 -23.68 -1.62
C SER A 367 -18.83 -25.01 -1.94
N VAL A 368 -18.06 -25.94 -2.51
CA VAL A 368 -18.53 -27.29 -2.86
C VAL A 368 -19.11 -28.02 -1.63
N VAL A 369 -18.47 -27.89 -0.46
CA VAL A 369 -18.94 -28.50 0.79
C VAL A 369 -20.29 -27.90 1.20
N SER A 370 -20.42 -26.57 1.18
CA SER A 370 -21.67 -25.88 1.50
C SER A 370 -22.82 -26.27 0.53
N LYS A 371 -22.54 -26.36 -0.77
CA LYS A 371 -23.52 -26.82 -1.77
C LYS A 371 -24.03 -28.23 -1.47
N MET A 372 -23.11 -29.18 -1.17
CA MET A 372 -23.48 -30.56 -0.83
C MET A 372 -24.34 -30.65 0.43
N GLU A 373 -24.00 -29.92 1.48
CA GLU A 373 -24.74 -29.91 2.75
C GLU A 373 -26.12 -29.31 2.59
N ASN A 374 -26.25 -28.23 1.86
CA ASN A 374 -27.51 -27.59 1.57
C ASN A 374 -28.41 -28.46 0.66
N LEU A 375 -27.84 -29.12 -0.36
CA LEU A 375 -28.58 -30.07 -1.20
C LEU A 375 -29.07 -31.29 -0.40
N ASN A 376 -28.27 -31.82 0.52
CA ASN A 376 -28.73 -32.89 1.42
C ASN A 376 -29.85 -32.43 2.36
N THR A 377 -29.78 -31.19 2.87
CA THR A 377 -30.81 -30.61 3.72
C THR A 377 -32.12 -30.40 2.93
N ARG A 378 -32.03 -29.90 1.69
CA ARG A 378 -33.15 -29.72 0.77
C ARG A 378 -33.78 -31.06 0.40
N LEU A 379 -32.97 -32.06 0.12
CA LEU A 379 -33.43 -33.42 -0.13
C LEU A 379 -34.22 -34.01 1.06
N ALA A 380 -33.71 -33.80 2.26
CA ALA A 380 -34.38 -34.27 3.48
C ALA A 380 -35.75 -33.54 3.69
N ALA A 381 -35.82 -32.25 3.36
CA ALA A 381 -37.09 -31.51 3.39
C ALA A 381 -38.10 -32.00 2.33
N ALA A 382 -37.63 -32.25 1.10
CA ALA A 382 -38.43 -32.81 0.02
C ALA A 382 -38.97 -34.20 0.35
N ILE A 383 -38.15 -35.09 0.92
CA ILE A 383 -38.61 -36.40 1.37
C ILE A 383 -39.71 -36.29 2.44
N LYS A 384 -39.58 -35.34 3.39
CA LYS A 384 -40.61 -35.13 4.41
C LYS A 384 -41.94 -34.62 3.80
N LEU A 385 -41.87 -33.78 2.79
CA LEU A 385 -42.99 -33.17 2.13
C LEU A 385 -43.73 -34.21 1.22
N GLU A 386 -42.97 -34.88 0.34
CA GLU A 386 -43.54 -35.84 -0.61
C GLU A 386 -44.10 -37.10 0.05
N MET A 387 -43.59 -37.43 1.22
CA MET A 387 -44.07 -38.58 2.02
C MET A 387 -44.93 -38.13 3.20
N ASP A 388 -45.56 -36.97 3.11
CA ASP A 388 -46.54 -36.54 4.12
C ASP A 388 -47.78 -37.43 4.01
N GLY A 389 -48.14 -38.10 5.07
CA GLY A 389 -49.20 -39.13 5.11
C GLY A 389 -48.70 -40.57 5.08
N GLU A 390 -47.45 -40.84 4.78
CA GLU A 390 -46.84 -42.19 4.92
C GLU A 390 -46.49 -42.52 6.37
N ASP A 391 -46.36 -43.85 6.67
CA ASP A 391 -45.93 -44.32 7.99
C ASP A 391 -44.60 -43.66 8.42
N ALA A 392 -44.55 -43.26 9.69
CA ALA A 392 -43.34 -42.59 10.26
C ALA A 392 -42.07 -43.41 10.17
N ASN A 393 -42.16 -44.76 10.23
CA ASN A 393 -41.00 -45.63 10.11
C ASN A 393 -40.49 -45.68 8.66
N VAL A 394 -41.41 -45.75 7.68
CA VAL A 394 -41.07 -45.74 6.25
C VAL A 394 -40.37 -44.43 5.89
N ARG A 395 -40.93 -43.29 6.34
CA ARG A 395 -40.32 -41.99 6.16
C ARG A 395 -38.94 -41.88 6.81
N LYS A 396 -38.76 -42.43 8.02
CA LYS A 396 -37.47 -42.43 8.73
C LYS A 396 -36.43 -43.30 8.00
N GLU A 397 -36.84 -44.46 7.45
CA GLU A 397 -35.97 -45.28 6.61
C GLU A 397 -35.50 -44.55 5.36
N MET A 398 -36.40 -43.83 4.68
CA MET A 398 -36.10 -43.08 3.50
C MET A 398 -35.11 -41.92 3.81
N LEU A 399 -35.34 -41.16 4.87
CA LEU A 399 -34.40 -40.14 5.34
C LEU A 399 -33.01 -40.73 5.67
N LYS A 400 -32.96 -41.91 6.24
CA LYS A 400 -31.70 -42.60 6.52
C LYS A 400 -31.00 -43.07 5.24
N LYS A 401 -31.75 -43.56 4.25
CA LYS A 401 -31.22 -43.98 2.95
C LYS A 401 -30.52 -42.86 2.21
N TYR A 402 -31.12 -41.67 2.21
CA TYR A 402 -30.65 -40.52 1.43
C TYR A 402 -29.87 -39.44 2.25
N LYS A 403 -29.55 -39.69 3.51
CA LYS A 403 -28.94 -38.77 4.46
C LYS A 403 -27.70 -38.01 3.92
N LYS A 404 -26.91 -38.68 3.09
CA LYS A 404 -25.65 -38.15 2.52
C LYS A 404 -25.61 -38.36 1.00
N HIS A 405 -26.72 -38.20 0.30
CA HIS A 405 -26.81 -38.50 -1.13
C HIS A 405 -25.83 -37.68 -1.95
N PHE A 406 -25.82 -36.37 -1.77
CA PHE A 406 -24.97 -35.42 -2.51
C PHE A 406 -23.51 -35.39 -2.03
N SER A 407 -23.22 -35.93 -0.86
CA SER A 407 -21.85 -36.07 -0.33
C SER A 407 -21.31 -37.51 -0.37
N LYS A 408 -22.00 -38.43 -1.06
CA LYS A 408 -21.62 -39.86 -1.11
C LYS A 408 -20.24 -40.07 -1.74
N ASN A 409 -19.90 -39.33 -2.77
CA ASN A 409 -18.64 -39.44 -3.50
C ASN A 409 -17.54 -38.54 -2.93
N TYR A 410 -17.88 -37.68 -1.95
CA TYR A 410 -16.95 -36.74 -1.38
C TYR A 410 -16.03 -37.42 -0.34
N LYS A 411 -14.73 -37.32 -0.58
CA LYS A 411 -13.71 -37.68 0.41
C LYS A 411 -13.16 -36.41 1.01
N LYS A 412 -13.26 -36.28 2.34
CA LYS A 412 -12.71 -35.08 3.02
C LYS A 412 -11.20 -35.03 2.78
N ARG A 413 -10.75 -33.90 2.19
CA ARG A 413 -9.35 -33.58 1.90
C ARG A 413 -8.92 -32.40 2.75
N SER A 414 -7.66 -32.36 3.17
CA SER A 414 -7.07 -31.15 3.75
C SER A 414 -6.81 -30.13 2.62
N LEU A 415 -6.66 -28.86 2.98
CA LEU A 415 -6.35 -27.81 2.01
C LEU A 415 -5.06 -28.10 1.24
N VAL A 416 -4.02 -28.55 1.92
CA VAL A 416 -2.76 -28.98 1.28
C VAL A 416 -2.97 -30.13 0.30
N GLN A 417 -3.85 -31.10 0.66
CA GLN A 417 -4.15 -32.21 -0.26
C GLN A 417 -4.93 -31.73 -1.49
N LEU A 418 -5.89 -30.81 -1.33
CA LEU A 418 -6.59 -30.17 -2.46
C LEU A 418 -5.61 -29.47 -3.39
N TYR A 419 -4.67 -28.72 -2.83
CA TYR A 419 -3.66 -28.03 -3.63
C TYR A 419 -2.73 -28.99 -4.36
N LEU A 420 -2.28 -30.06 -3.72
CA LEU A 420 -1.50 -31.10 -4.37
C LEU A 420 -2.26 -31.80 -5.50
N ASP A 421 -3.55 -32.15 -5.27
CA ASP A 421 -4.40 -32.78 -6.29
C ASP A 421 -4.55 -31.86 -7.53
N PHE A 422 -4.71 -30.55 -7.29
CA PHE A 422 -4.72 -29.55 -8.35
C PHE A 422 -3.38 -29.51 -9.11
N LEU A 423 -2.23 -29.47 -8.42
CA LEU A 423 -0.90 -29.44 -9.04
C LEU A 423 -0.62 -30.68 -9.88
N PHE A 424 -1.07 -31.86 -9.46
CA PHE A 424 -0.97 -33.07 -10.27
C PHE A 424 -1.82 -32.99 -11.54
N SER A 425 -3.04 -32.51 -11.43
CA SER A 425 -3.94 -32.30 -12.58
C SER A 425 -3.40 -31.26 -13.55
N LEU A 426 -2.81 -30.17 -13.05
CA LEU A 426 -2.21 -29.11 -13.85
C LEU A 426 -1.00 -29.61 -14.65
N GLU A 427 -0.10 -30.37 -13.99
CA GLU A 427 1.07 -30.97 -14.67
C GLU A 427 0.63 -31.88 -15.82
N GLU A 428 -0.36 -32.77 -15.57
CA GLU A 428 -0.90 -33.68 -16.58
C GLU A 428 -1.55 -32.91 -17.75
N HIS A 429 -2.31 -31.87 -17.44
CA HIS A 429 -2.95 -31.03 -18.48
C HIS A 429 -1.93 -30.33 -19.38
N LEU A 430 -0.89 -29.73 -18.78
CA LEU A 430 0.17 -29.05 -19.54
C LEU A 430 1.01 -30.02 -20.37
N ALA A 431 1.32 -31.21 -19.86
CA ALA A 431 2.03 -32.25 -20.59
C ALA A 431 1.24 -32.69 -21.85
N ASN A 432 -0.06 -32.97 -21.69
CA ASN A 432 -0.93 -33.39 -22.80
C ASN A 432 -1.12 -32.28 -23.87
N THR A 433 -1.16 -31.01 -23.45
CA THR A 433 -1.30 -29.89 -24.37
C THR A 433 -0.07 -29.73 -25.25
N THR A 434 1.10 -29.99 -24.70
CA THR A 434 2.38 -29.90 -25.40
C THR A 434 2.59 -31.04 -26.43
N GLU A 435 2.19 -32.26 -26.09
CA GLU A 435 2.23 -33.39 -27.01
C GLU A 435 1.35 -33.15 -28.25
N ASN A 436 0.15 -32.57 -28.04
CA ASN A 436 -0.78 -32.23 -29.13
C ASN A 436 -0.28 -31.05 -29.99
N ALA A 437 0.38 -30.04 -29.41
CA ALA A 437 0.93 -28.90 -30.17
C ALA A 437 2.10 -29.31 -31.06
N ASN A 438 2.92 -30.28 -30.63
CA ASN A 438 4.01 -30.83 -31.43
C ASN A 438 3.52 -31.72 -32.58
N ALA A 439 2.26 -32.15 -32.60
CA ALA A 439 1.66 -33.00 -33.63
C ALA A 439 1.00 -32.19 -34.77
N THR A 440 0.86 -30.87 -34.66
CA THR A 440 0.32 -29.99 -35.68
C THR A 440 1.42 -29.05 -36.18
N GLU A 441 1.84 -29.24 -37.47
CA GLU A 441 2.92 -28.46 -38.14
C GLU A 441 2.59 -26.96 -38.38
N ASP A 442 1.48 -26.42 -37.90
CA ASP A 442 1.09 -25.01 -38.03
C ASP A 442 1.38 -24.20 -36.75
N ALA A 443 2.68 -24.10 -36.43
CA ALA A 443 3.11 -23.16 -35.38
C ALA A 443 3.22 -21.75 -35.99
N ASN A 444 2.16 -20.95 -35.88
CA ASN A 444 2.24 -19.50 -36.01
C ASN A 444 3.19 -18.95 -34.92
N GLU A 445 4.19 -18.18 -35.29
CA GLU A 445 5.26 -17.60 -34.47
C GLU A 445 4.76 -16.66 -33.34
N ASN A 446 3.44 -16.54 -33.13
CA ASN A 446 2.82 -15.75 -32.06
C ASN A 446 2.22 -16.57 -30.90
N SER A 447 2.42 -17.90 -30.85
CA SER A 447 2.10 -18.66 -29.64
C SER A 447 3.23 -18.44 -28.65
N THR A 448 2.92 -17.60 -27.63
CA THR A 448 3.72 -17.38 -26.42
C THR A 448 4.45 -18.66 -26.01
N ASN A 449 5.79 -18.58 -25.99
CA ASN A 449 6.69 -19.60 -25.45
C ASN A 449 6.22 -20.01 -24.04
N THR A 450 5.38 -21.03 -23.94
CA THR A 450 5.15 -21.75 -22.71
C THR A 450 6.43 -22.51 -22.41
N ASN A 451 7.35 -21.88 -21.70
CA ASN A 451 8.52 -22.54 -21.14
C ASN A 451 8.01 -23.69 -20.28
N ILE A 452 8.07 -24.92 -20.84
CA ILE A 452 7.60 -26.14 -20.19
C ILE A 452 8.43 -26.33 -18.94
N MET A 453 7.77 -26.26 -17.76
CA MET A 453 8.44 -26.58 -16.50
C MET A 453 9.03 -27.99 -16.59
N SER A 454 10.28 -28.15 -16.17
CA SER A 454 10.91 -29.46 -16.11
C SER A 454 10.19 -30.37 -15.10
N SER A 455 10.22 -31.67 -15.34
CA SER A 455 9.69 -32.67 -14.39
C SER A 455 10.35 -32.54 -13.00
N THR A 456 11.59 -32.10 -12.95
CA THR A 456 12.33 -31.80 -11.72
C THR A 456 11.70 -30.66 -10.96
N THR A 457 11.39 -29.55 -11.62
CA THR A 457 10.74 -28.37 -11.00
C THR A 457 9.37 -28.72 -10.44
N TRP A 458 8.54 -29.48 -11.16
CA TRP A 458 7.25 -29.99 -10.67
C TRP A 458 7.39 -30.85 -9.43
N SER A 459 8.38 -31.75 -9.43
CA SER A 459 8.65 -32.63 -8.31
C SER A 459 9.10 -31.87 -7.07
N GLU A 460 9.97 -30.88 -7.24
CA GLU A 460 10.45 -30.03 -6.14
C GLU A 460 9.35 -29.17 -5.55
N TRP A 461 8.52 -28.51 -6.39
CA TRP A 461 7.39 -27.72 -5.95
C TRP A 461 6.41 -28.57 -5.13
N LYS A 462 5.93 -29.71 -5.65
CA LYS A 462 5.02 -30.61 -4.93
C LYS A 462 5.63 -31.16 -3.63
N LYS A 463 6.94 -31.45 -3.61
CA LYS A 463 7.66 -31.89 -2.42
C LYS A 463 7.74 -30.80 -1.35
N ARG A 464 7.97 -29.55 -1.75
CA ARG A 464 7.99 -28.36 -0.89
C ARG A 464 6.62 -28.15 -0.24
N VAL A 465 5.55 -28.08 -1.06
CA VAL A 465 4.16 -27.98 -0.58
C VAL A 465 3.79 -29.11 0.39
N LYS A 466 4.15 -30.37 0.05
CA LYS A 466 3.89 -31.53 0.91
C LYS A 466 4.58 -31.44 2.27
N LYS A 467 5.74 -30.77 2.35
CA LYS A 467 6.48 -30.56 3.60
C LYS A 467 5.94 -29.39 4.42
N GLY A 468 5.02 -28.59 3.87
CA GLY A 468 4.45 -27.42 4.53
C GLY A 468 5.24 -26.14 4.33
N PHE A 469 6.07 -26.03 3.28
CA PHE A 469 6.74 -24.79 2.90
C PHE A 469 5.94 -24.07 1.81
N PHE A 470 5.46 -22.88 2.10
CA PHE A 470 4.58 -22.11 1.23
C PHE A 470 5.12 -20.71 1.01
N ASP A 471 5.15 -20.24 -0.23
CA ASP A 471 5.35 -18.83 -0.53
C ASP A 471 4.01 -18.10 -0.69
N CYS A 472 4.06 -16.78 -0.96
CA CYS A 472 2.89 -15.93 -1.09
C CYS A 472 1.87 -16.46 -2.11
N TYR A 473 2.33 -16.96 -3.28
CA TYR A 473 1.45 -17.46 -4.34
C TYR A 473 0.87 -18.84 -4.03
N ASP A 474 1.61 -19.70 -3.32
CA ASP A 474 1.08 -20.97 -2.81
C ASP A 474 -0.07 -20.69 -1.82
N LEU A 475 0.11 -19.71 -0.92
CA LEU A 475 -0.93 -19.30 0.03
C LEU A 475 -2.14 -18.67 -0.67
N ALA A 476 -1.92 -17.85 -1.70
CA ALA A 476 -3.00 -17.29 -2.52
C ALA A 476 -3.81 -18.37 -3.24
N ALA A 477 -3.12 -19.35 -3.86
CA ALA A 477 -3.77 -20.48 -4.51
C ALA A 477 -4.59 -21.32 -3.52
N MET A 478 -4.04 -21.57 -2.34
CA MET A 478 -4.75 -22.27 -1.26
C MET A 478 -5.93 -21.45 -0.74
N ALA A 479 -5.81 -20.11 -0.67
CA ALA A 479 -6.93 -19.26 -0.28
C ALA A 479 -8.09 -19.32 -1.28
N LEU A 480 -7.78 -19.36 -2.57
CA LEU A 480 -8.80 -19.54 -3.61
C LEU A 480 -9.45 -20.94 -3.55
N LEU A 481 -8.65 -21.99 -3.31
CA LEU A 481 -9.16 -23.34 -3.11
C LEU A 481 -10.02 -23.46 -1.85
N ALA A 482 -9.62 -22.84 -0.73
CA ALA A 482 -10.41 -22.82 0.49
C ALA A 482 -11.78 -22.17 0.23
N HIS A 483 -11.81 -21.01 -0.44
CA HIS A 483 -13.04 -20.33 -0.83
C HIS A 483 -13.96 -21.22 -1.69
N GLY A 484 -13.42 -21.85 -2.72
CA GLY A 484 -14.20 -22.72 -3.60
C GLY A 484 -14.67 -24.05 -2.96
N TRP A 485 -13.91 -24.56 -1.97
CA TRP A 485 -14.17 -25.89 -1.41
C TRP A 485 -14.70 -25.92 0.02
N LEU A 486 -14.19 -25.06 0.92
CA LEU A 486 -14.31 -25.24 2.36
C LEU A 486 -15.07 -24.13 3.06
N ASP A 487 -14.92 -22.89 2.60
CA ASP A 487 -15.47 -21.72 3.27
C ASP A 487 -16.98 -21.56 3.04
N GLU A 488 -17.67 -20.96 4.00
CA GLU A 488 -19.11 -20.77 3.96
C GLU A 488 -19.55 -19.39 3.42
N GLY A 489 -18.63 -18.49 3.12
CA GLY A 489 -18.96 -17.14 2.66
C GLY A 489 -17.76 -16.29 2.28
N ASP A 490 -18.00 -14.99 2.16
CA ASP A 490 -17.00 -13.98 1.85
C ASP A 490 -16.29 -13.49 3.12
N ASP A 491 -15.02 -13.10 2.99
CA ASP A 491 -14.24 -12.48 4.07
C ASP A 491 -14.40 -10.96 4.04
N ASP A 492 -15.60 -10.48 4.29
CA ASP A 492 -15.91 -9.03 4.25
C ASP A 492 -15.52 -8.31 5.57
N GLU A 493 -14.45 -8.70 6.20
CA GLU A 493 -13.97 -8.10 7.46
C GLU A 493 -13.43 -6.68 7.26
N PHE A 494 -12.86 -6.40 6.07
CA PHE A 494 -12.28 -5.09 5.79
C PHE A 494 -13.19 -4.28 4.87
N ALA A 495 -13.63 -3.11 5.37
CA ALA A 495 -14.35 -2.14 4.54
C ALA A 495 -13.43 -1.51 3.49
N GLN A 496 -12.14 -1.32 3.83
CA GLN A 496 -11.13 -0.74 2.94
C GLN A 496 -9.79 -1.45 3.07
N MET A 497 -9.11 -1.60 1.93
CA MET A 497 -7.77 -2.16 1.85
C MET A 497 -6.84 -1.27 1.02
N TYR A 498 -5.72 -0.91 1.61
CA TYR A 498 -4.67 -0.07 1.04
C TYR A 498 -3.46 -0.95 0.75
N ILE A 499 -3.05 -1.05 -0.52
CA ILE A 499 -1.93 -1.90 -0.94
C ILE A 499 -0.86 -1.01 -1.55
N ASP A 500 0.30 -0.93 -0.90
CA ASP A 500 1.45 -0.17 -1.39
C ASP A 500 2.46 -1.09 -2.08
N GLU A 501 3.29 -0.51 -2.95
CA GLU A 501 4.27 -1.21 -3.78
C GLU A 501 3.65 -2.38 -4.58
N ALA A 502 2.43 -2.16 -5.07
CA ALA A 502 1.60 -3.20 -5.67
C ALA A 502 2.23 -3.90 -6.88
N GLN A 503 3.14 -3.23 -7.60
CA GLN A 503 3.81 -3.80 -8.77
C GLN A 503 4.72 -5.00 -8.43
N ASP A 504 5.05 -5.22 -7.16
CA ASP A 504 5.91 -6.34 -6.74
C ASP A 504 5.24 -7.70 -6.81
N TYR A 505 3.91 -7.71 -6.83
CA TYR A 505 3.12 -8.93 -6.88
C TYR A 505 2.48 -9.10 -8.24
N GLY A 506 2.37 -10.35 -8.69
CA GLY A 506 1.64 -10.71 -9.89
C GLY A 506 0.12 -10.61 -9.69
N VAL A 507 -0.60 -10.56 -10.78
CA VAL A 507 -2.04 -10.34 -10.82
C VAL A 507 -2.85 -11.40 -10.06
N ALA A 508 -2.30 -12.61 -9.91
CA ALA A 508 -2.93 -13.74 -9.20
C ALA A 508 -3.37 -13.37 -7.78
N VAL A 509 -2.53 -12.66 -7.00
CA VAL A 509 -2.86 -12.32 -5.61
C VAL A 509 -4.06 -11.36 -5.54
N TYR A 510 -4.13 -10.38 -6.44
CA TYR A 510 -5.23 -9.41 -6.50
C TYR A 510 -6.54 -10.05 -6.91
N TYR A 511 -6.48 -10.99 -7.86
CA TYR A 511 -7.65 -11.77 -8.25
C TYR A 511 -8.23 -12.52 -7.06
N VAL A 512 -7.37 -13.19 -6.29
CA VAL A 512 -7.80 -13.95 -5.10
C VAL A 512 -8.38 -13.04 -4.03
N ILE A 513 -7.71 -11.91 -3.71
CA ILE A 513 -8.22 -10.95 -2.71
C ILE A 513 -9.57 -10.40 -3.15
N LYS A 514 -9.73 -10.01 -4.42
CA LYS A 514 -11.01 -9.48 -4.92
C LYS A 514 -12.13 -10.53 -4.88
N LYS A 515 -11.79 -11.81 -5.11
CA LYS A 515 -12.73 -12.90 -5.05
C LYS A 515 -13.18 -13.19 -3.61
N ARG A 516 -12.24 -13.12 -2.66
CA ARG A 516 -12.48 -13.36 -1.24
C ARG A 516 -13.23 -12.21 -0.56
N MET A 517 -12.98 -10.97 -1.01
CA MET A 517 -13.47 -9.74 -0.41
C MET A 517 -14.17 -8.86 -1.47
N PRO A 518 -15.31 -9.30 -2.02
CA PRO A 518 -15.97 -8.63 -3.15
C PRO A 518 -16.49 -7.22 -2.80
N LYS A 519 -16.83 -6.95 -1.53
CA LYS A 519 -17.40 -5.68 -1.07
C LYS A 519 -16.35 -4.67 -0.62
N THR A 520 -15.11 -5.12 -0.36
CA THR A 520 -14.01 -4.24 0.06
C THR A 520 -13.67 -3.21 -1.02
N ALA A 521 -13.50 -1.96 -0.62
CA ALA A 521 -12.97 -0.91 -1.47
C ALA A 521 -11.44 -0.93 -1.44
N PHE A 522 -10.80 -0.99 -2.60
CA PHE A 522 -9.35 -1.12 -2.72
C PHE A 522 -8.70 0.18 -3.17
N MET A 523 -7.61 0.57 -2.51
CA MET A 523 -6.66 1.57 -2.98
C MET A 523 -5.33 0.88 -3.24
N ILE A 524 -5.04 0.66 -4.52
CA ILE A 524 -3.84 -0.09 -4.97
C ILE A 524 -2.86 0.91 -5.54
N MET A 525 -1.66 0.98 -4.98
CA MET A 525 -0.65 1.98 -5.33
C MET A 525 0.66 1.32 -5.71
N GLY A 526 1.32 1.87 -6.70
CA GLY A 526 2.63 1.37 -7.11
C GLY A 526 3.24 2.18 -8.24
N ASP A 527 4.39 1.72 -8.68
CA ASP A 527 5.09 2.22 -9.85
C ASP A 527 5.60 1.04 -10.67
N VAL A 528 4.96 0.77 -11.82
CA VAL A 528 5.37 -0.35 -12.69
C VAL A 528 6.80 -0.22 -13.21
N SER A 529 7.35 1.01 -13.24
CA SER A 529 8.74 1.25 -13.60
C SER A 529 9.71 0.80 -12.50
N GLN A 530 9.25 0.65 -11.25
CA GLN A 530 10.03 0.16 -10.11
C GLN A 530 9.83 -1.35 -9.83
N ASN A 531 9.21 -2.09 -10.76
CA ASN A 531 9.07 -3.53 -10.60
C ASN A 531 10.43 -4.22 -10.79
N ILE A 532 11.06 -4.66 -9.70
CA ILE A 532 12.30 -5.46 -9.71
C ILE A 532 12.05 -6.96 -9.94
N ASN A 533 10.83 -7.41 -9.70
CA ASN A 533 10.37 -8.79 -9.92
C ASN A 533 9.78 -8.93 -11.32
N TYR A 534 10.60 -8.67 -12.35
CA TYR A 534 10.15 -8.48 -13.74
C TYR A 534 9.23 -9.58 -14.25
N ASP A 535 9.51 -10.84 -13.91
CA ASP A 535 8.77 -12.02 -14.40
C ASP A 535 7.53 -12.38 -13.58
N SER A 536 7.48 -11.97 -12.33
CA SER A 536 6.41 -12.35 -11.41
C SER A 536 5.57 -11.18 -10.90
N GLY A 537 6.10 -9.97 -10.96
CA GLY A 537 5.38 -8.74 -10.64
C GLY A 537 4.68 -8.14 -11.87
N MET A 538 4.05 -6.99 -11.70
CA MET A 538 3.34 -6.30 -12.78
C MET A 538 4.24 -5.34 -13.54
N ASN A 539 4.24 -5.45 -14.86
CA ASN A 539 4.94 -4.55 -15.77
C ASN A 539 4.02 -3.48 -16.39
N ASP A 540 2.71 -3.66 -16.27
CA ASP A 540 1.67 -2.69 -16.58
C ASP A 540 0.45 -2.91 -15.68
N TRP A 541 -0.55 -2.03 -15.78
CA TRP A 541 -1.76 -2.09 -14.98
C TRP A 541 -2.96 -2.72 -15.67
N GLU A 542 -2.84 -3.17 -16.91
CA GLU A 542 -4.00 -3.47 -17.75
C GLU A 542 -4.82 -4.67 -17.22
N GLU A 543 -4.16 -5.78 -16.90
CA GLU A 543 -4.85 -6.95 -16.32
C GLU A 543 -5.46 -6.62 -14.95
N LEU A 544 -4.71 -5.88 -14.11
CA LEU A 544 -5.20 -5.48 -12.80
C LEU A 544 -6.41 -4.55 -12.90
N ARG A 545 -6.43 -3.62 -13.87
CA ARG A 545 -7.56 -2.72 -14.11
C ARG A 545 -8.82 -3.50 -14.47
N GLN A 546 -8.70 -4.52 -15.31
CA GLN A 546 -9.83 -5.37 -15.70
C GLN A 546 -10.44 -6.12 -14.50
N ILE A 547 -9.61 -6.54 -13.53
CA ILE A 547 -10.05 -7.25 -12.33
C ILE A 547 -10.66 -6.30 -11.30
N MET A 548 -9.95 -5.22 -10.99
CA MET A 548 -10.28 -4.35 -9.85
C MET A 548 -11.23 -3.20 -10.22
N LEU A 549 -11.24 -2.76 -11.48
CA LEU A 549 -11.99 -1.61 -11.97
C LEU A 549 -12.85 -1.98 -13.20
N PRO A 550 -13.64 -3.06 -13.15
CA PRO A 550 -14.42 -3.47 -14.32
C PRO A 550 -15.36 -2.33 -14.78
N ASP A 551 -15.43 -2.12 -16.09
CA ASP A 551 -16.36 -1.18 -16.70
C ASP A 551 -17.79 -1.62 -16.47
N SER A 552 -18.46 -1.02 -15.50
CA SER A 552 -19.89 -1.19 -15.32
C SER A 552 -20.64 -0.45 -16.44
N LYS A 553 -21.30 -1.19 -17.33
CA LYS A 553 -22.18 -0.63 -18.35
C LYS A 553 -23.53 -0.15 -17.77
N ASP A 554 -23.79 -0.44 -16.51
CA ASP A 554 -25.02 -0.06 -15.82
C ASP A 554 -24.91 1.42 -15.33
N PRO A 555 -25.77 2.33 -15.83
CA PRO A 555 -25.79 3.72 -15.40
C PRO A 555 -26.05 3.90 -13.90
N SER A 556 -26.77 2.96 -13.26
CA SER A 556 -27.04 3.01 -11.81
C SER A 556 -25.78 2.83 -10.96
N ASN A 557 -24.73 2.21 -11.52
CA ASN A 557 -23.45 1.96 -10.88
C ASN A 557 -22.38 3.01 -11.20
N GLU A 558 -22.71 4.12 -11.87
CA GLU A 558 -21.75 5.16 -12.23
C GLU A 558 -21.01 5.73 -11.00
N GLY A 559 -21.69 5.79 -9.86
CA GLY A 559 -21.10 6.22 -8.58
C GLY A 559 -20.08 5.24 -7.99
N LEU A 560 -20.09 3.97 -8.42
CA LEU A 560 -19.22 2.90 -7.93
C LEU A 560 -18.07 2.55 -8.89
N ARG A 561 -18.01 3.18 -10.09
CA ARG A 561 -16.92 2.94 -11.04
C ARG A 561 -15.58 3.24 -10.40
N GLY A 562 -14.67 2.27 -10.48
CA GLY A 562 -13.29 2.44 -10.06
C GLY A 562 -12.56 3.52 -10.84
N ARG A 563 -11.45 4.03 -10.28
CA ARG A 563 -10.67 5.12 -10.87
C ARG A 563 -9.23 4.71 -11.03
N PHE A 564 -8.63 5.14 -12.13
CA PHE A 564 -7.19 5.08 -12.35
C PHE A 564 -6.62 6.50 -12.27
N TYR A 565 -5.64 6.70 -11.39
CA TYR A 565 -4.97 7.98 -11.20
C TYR A 565 -3.49 7.86 -11.52
N THR A 566 -2.88 8.96 -11.96
CA THR A 566 -1.44 9.09 -12.13
C THR A 566 -0.92 10.23 -11.27
N LEU A 567 0.18 10.00 -10.54
CA LEU A 567 0.95 10.99 -9.82
C LEU A 567 2.29 11.13 -10.53
N CYS A 568 2.44 12.17 -11.32
CA CYS A 568 3.62 12.38 -12.16
C CYS A 568 4.71 13.24 -11.50
N LYS A 569 4.35 14.04 -10.49
CA LYS A 569 5.29 14.91 -9.78
C LYS A 569 6.17 14.14 -8.82
N SER A 570 7.49 14.30 -8.93
CA SER A 570 8.47 13.74 -8.01
C SER A 570 8.96 14.80 -7.03
N TYR A 571 8.79 14.55 -5.74
CA TYR A 571 9.19 15.45 -4.64
C TYR A 571 10.47 15.02 -3.95
N ARG A 572 11.00 13.86 -4.32
CA ARG A 572 12.12 13.20 -3.62
C ARG A 572 13.48 13.65 -4.14
N ASN A 573 13.71 13.45 -5.42
CA ASN A 573 15.01 13.62 -6.05
C ASN A 573 15.22 15.05 -6.54
N THR A 574 16.48 15.45 -6.76
CA THR A 574 16.81 16.68 -7.48
C THR A 574 16.43 16.57 -8.95
N ILE A 575 16.35 17.70 -9.65
CA ILE A 575 16.06 17.75 -11.11
C ILE A 575 17.07 16.90 -11.87
N GLU A 576 18.33 17.00 -11.51
CA GLU A 576 19.46 16.32 -12.17
C GLU A 576 19.30 14.80 -12.08
N ILE A 577 19.00 14.27 -10.87
CA ILE A 577 18.75 12.84 -10.67
C ILE A 577 17.47 12.39 -11.35
N SER A 578 16.39 13.16 -11.27
CA SER A 578 15.11 12.83 -11.89
C SER A 578 15.22 12.77 -13.42
N ASN A 579 15.91 13.73 -14.05
CA ASN A 579 16.15 13.74 -15.48
C ASN A 579 17.04 12.57 -15.93
N PHE A 580 18.05 12.24 -15.11
CA PHE A 580 18.90 11.07 -15.37
C PHE A 580 18.10 9.76 -15.31
N ALA A 581 17.23 9.61 -14.31
CA ALA A 581 16.34 8.47 -14.16
C ALA A 581 15.33 8.36 -15.32
N ALA A 582 14.76 9.49 -15.76
CA ALA A 582 13.84 9.51 -16.91
C ALA A 582 14.48 9.02 -18.19
N GLN A 583 15.75 9.39 -18.45
CA GLN A 583 16.48 8.95 -19.64
C GLN A 583 16.71 7.43 -19.67
N ILE A 584 16.86 6.78 -18.50
CA ILE A 584 16.95 5.31 -18.42
C ILE A 584 15.63 4.70 -18.91
N LEU A 585 14.49 5.26 -18.48
CA LEU A 585 13.16 4.78 -18.86
C LEU A 585 12.82 5.06 -20.34
N ASP A 586 13.28 6.16 -20.90
CA ASP A 586 13.04 6.52 -22.31
C ASP A 586 13.63 5.51 -23.30
N ARG A 587 14.60 4.69 -22.87
CA ARG A 587 15.23 3.63 -23.66
C ARG A 587 14.55 2.29 -23.55
N SER A 588 13.61 2.16 -22.62
CA SER A 588 12.86 0.93 -22.42
C SER A 588 11.74 0.76 -23.45
N SER A 589 11.31 -0.49 -23.67
CA SER A 589 10.21 -0.81 -24.56
C SER A 589 8.85 -0.85 -23.89
N PHE A 590 8.80 -0.85 -22.54
CA PHE A 590 7.55 -0.87 -21.78
C PHE A 590 6.92 0.53 -21.67
N LYS A 591 5.64 0.57 -21.35
CA LYS A 591 4.91 1.82 -21.16
C LYS A 591 5.45 2.57 -19.95
N THR A 592 6.00 3.74 -20.16
CA THR A 592 6.50 4.64 -19.12
C THR A 592 5.47 5.74 -18.80
N TYR A 593 5.62 6.36 -17.64
CA TYR A 593 4.83 7.50 -17.20
C TYR A 593 5.74 8.72 -17.03
N PRO A 594 5.28 9.93 -17.40
CA PRO A 594 6.11 11.12 -17.32
C PRO A 594 6.53 11.41 -15.89
N ILE A 595 7.78 11.82 -15.70
CA ILE A 595 8.32 12.26 -14.41
C ILE A 595 8.46 13.78 -14.48
N GLU A 596 7.73 14.48 -13.61
CA GLU A 596 7.78 15.94 -13.45
C GLU A 596 8.52 16.26 -12.15
N PRO A 597 9.83 16.54 -12.20
CA PRO A 597 10.55 16.91 -10.98
C PRO A 597 10.10 18.28 -10.49
N ILE A 598 9.99 18.45 -9.18
CA ILE A 598 9.88 19.78 -8.60
C ILE A 598 11.20 20.54 -8.80
N VAL A 599 11.13 21.89 -8.80
CA VAL A 599 12.28 22.77 -9.03
C VAL A 599 13.22 22.77 -7.81
N ARG A 600 13.91 21.63 -7.60
CA ARG A 600 14.96 21.48 -6.61
C ARG A 600 16.25 21.04 -7.30
N HIS A 601 17.19 21.97 -7.44
CA HIS A 601 18.48 21.71 -8.03
C HIS A 601 19.46 21.06 -7.03
N GLY A 602 20.30 20.18 -7.53
CA GLY A 602 21.37 19.51 -6.82
C GLY A 602 22.65 19.45 -7.65
N SER A 603 23.60 18.65 -7.21
CA SER A 603 24.84 18.39 -7.97
C SER A 603 24.53 17.58 -9.24
N PRO A 604 25.24 17.81 -10.35
CA PRO A 604 25.18 16.94 -11.53
C PRO A 604 25.58 15.51 -11.16
N VAL A 605 24.98 14.51 -11.85
CA VAL A 605 25.33 13.10 -11.65
C VAL A 605 26.81 12.88 -12.00
N GLY A 606 27.58 12.40 -11.02
CA GLY A 606 29.00 12.10 -11.20
C GLY A 606 29.21 10.74 -11.85
N ILE A 607 29.95 10.69 -12.99
CA ILE A 607 30.28 9.44 -13.70
C ILE A 607 31.79 9.28 -13.78
N TRP A 608 32.31 8.20 -13.20
CA TRP A 608 33.74 7.96 -13.02
C TRP A 608 34.17 6.64 -13.66
N LYS A 609 34.97 6.73 -14.74
CA LYS A 609 35.57 5.55 -15.37
C LYS A 609 36.94 5.31 -14.75
N GLU A 610 37.16 4.11 -14.24
CA GLU A 610 38.44 3.70 -13.65
C GLU A 610 39.08 2.56 -14.46
N ASN A 611 40.38 2.39 -14.32
CA ASN A 611 41.14 1.45 -15.15
C ASN A 611 41.00 0.00 -14.67
N ASP A 612 40.80 -0.21 -13.37
CA ASP A 612 40.72 -1.51 -12.73
C ASP A 612 39.89 -1.45 -11.43
N GLU A 613 39.63 -2.60 -10.84
CA GLU A 613 38.83 -2.74 -9.60
C GLU A 613 39.51 -2.05 -8.40
N THR A 614 40.83 -2.01 -8.35
CA THR A 614 41.59 -1.34 -7.27
C THR A 614 41.37 0.17 -7.34
N ALA A 615 41.52 0.77 -8.53
CA ALA A 615 41.26 2.17 -8.79
C ALA A 615 39.82 2.54 -8.50
N MET A 616 38.88 1.69 -8.85
CA MET A 616 37.45 1.86 -8.58
C MET A 616 37.18 1.86 -7.06
N THR A 617 37.77 0.94 -6.32
CA THR A 617 37.66 0.90 -4.84
C THR A 617 38.22 2.17 -4.22
N MET A 618 39.40 2.65 -4.65
CA MET A 618 39.97 3.91 -4.18
C MET A 618 39.08 5.12 -4.50
N ARG A 619 38.44 5.14 -5.66
CA ARG A 619 37.46 6.19 -6.04
C ARG A 619 36.26 6.18 -5.12
N VAL A 620 35.67 5.02 -4.87
CA VAL A 620 34.51 4.86 -3.95
C VAL A 620 34.90 5.37 -2.54
N GLN A 621 36.05 4.99 -2.03
CA GLN A 621 36.52 5.48 -0.74
C GLN A 621 36.71 7.01 -0.70
N ALA A 622 37.28 7.59 -1.76
CA ALA A 622 37.44 9.05 -1.87
C ALA A 622 36.09 9.77 -1.92
N LEU A 623 35.10 9.22 -2.66
CA LEU A 623 33.73 9.76 -2.71
C LEU A 623 33.06 9.68 -1.35
N ILE A 624 33.12 8.55 -0.66
CA ILE A 624 32.56 8.40 0.69
C ILE A 624 33.13 9.46 1.65
N GLU A 625 34.46 9.67 1.64
CA GLU A 625 35.09 10.68 2.45
C GLU A 625 34.73 12.13 2.07
N GLN A 626 34.48 12.38 0.78
CA GLN A 626 33.94 13.66 0.32
C GLN A 626 32.53 13.89 0.84
N LEU A 627 31.60 12.92 0.63
CA LEU A 627 30.21 12.99 1.05
C LEU A 627 30.06 13.14 2.57
N LYS A 628 30.94 12.49 3.35
CA LYS A 628 30.97 12.68 4.81
C LYS A 628 31.31 14.13 5.20
N LYS A 629 32.17 14.82 4.44
CA LYS A 629 32.52 16.23 4.69
C LYS A 629 31.39 17.20 4.32
N GLU A 630 30.51 16.80 3.43
CA GLU A 630 29.35 17.58 2.98
C GLU A 630 28.12 17.41 3.90
N ASP A 631 28.31 16.76 5.07
CA ASP A 631 27.32 16.55 6.12
C ASP A 631 26.11 15.69 5.71
N TYR A 632 26.31 14.78 4.72
CA TYR A 632 25.32 13.75 4.41
C TYR A 632 25.32 12.66 5.47
N LYS A 633 24.14 12.34 6.00
CA LYS A 633 23.98 11.39 7.11
C LYS A 633 23.88 9.94 6.63
N THR A 634 23.27 9.73 5.46
CA THR A 634 23.01 8.40 4.90
C THR A 634 23.64 8.28 3.52
N ILE A 635 24.60 7.37 3.37
CA ILE A 635 25.32 7.11 2.12
C ILE A 635 25.15 5.64 1.77
N ALA A 636 24.64 5.33 0.57
CA ALA A 636 24.52 3.96 0.09
C ALA A 636 25.51 3.65 -1.03
N LEU A 637 26.24 2.54 -0.88
CA LEU A 637 26.98 1.90 -1.97
C LEU A 637 26.10 0.77 -2.51
N ILE A 638 25.49 0.96 -3.69
CA ILE A 638 24.59 0.01 -4.30
C ILE A 638 25.35 -0.82 -5.34
N CYS A 639 25.30 -2.13 -5.20
CA CYS A 639 25.91 -3.10 -6.09
C CYS A 639 24.84 -4.05 -6.68
N ARG A 640 25.21 -4.87 -7.66
CA ARG A 640 24.24 -5.70 -8.38
C ARG A 640 23.62 -6.81 -7.52
N ASP A 641 24.47 -7.55 -6.80
CA ASP A 641 24.08 -8.75 -6.07
C ASP A 641 24.69 -8.86 -4.66
N GLU A 642 24.31 -9.91 -3.94
CA GLU A 642 24.75 -10.16 -2.56
C GLU A 642 26.24 -10.52 -2.47
N ASP A 643 26.79 -11.24 -3.45
CA ASP A 643 28.21 -11.63 -3.48
C ASP A 643 29.11 -10.40 -3.65
N GLU A 644 28.72 -9.48 -4.53
CA GLU A 644 29.39 -8.19 -4.68
C GLU A 644 29.26 -7.34 -3.42
N ALA A 645 28.07 -7.29 -2.80
CA ALA A 645 27.86 -6.58 -1.55
C ALA A 645 28.72 -7.13 -0.40
N ALA A 646 28.80 -8.45 -0.26
CA ALA A 646 29.63 -9.09 0.77
C ALA A 646 31.13 -8.76 0.57
N ARG A 647 31.59 -8.75 -0.69
CA ARG A 647 32.97 -8.38 -1.05
C ARG A 647 33.26 -6.91 -0.72
N LEU A 648 32.35 -6.01 -1.07
CA LEU A 648 32.49 -4.58 -0.81
C LEU A 648 32.38 -4.22 0.68
N LYS A 649 31.59 -4.92 1.47
CA LYS A 649 31.53 -4.77 2.93
C LYS A 649 32.88 -4.99 3.58
N SER A 650 33.66 -6.00 3.12
CA SER A 650 35.01 -6.25 3.64
C SER A 650 36.00 -5.12 3.32
N LEU A 651 35.79 -4.40 2.20
CA LEU A 651 36.62 -3.28 1.79
C LEU A 651 36.28 -1.98 2.52
N THR A 652 35.01 -1.76 2.87
CA THR A 652 34.58 -0.57 3.64
C THR A 652 34.97 -0.68 5.13
N ASN A 653 34.95 -1.88 5.72
CA ASN A 653 35.44 -2.10 7.08
C ASN A 653 36.94 -1.83 7.22
N CYS A 654 37.72 -1.89 6.15
CA CYS A 654 39.14 -1.51 6.16
C CYS A 654 39.37 0.02 6.19
N VAL A 655 38.36 0.85 5.95
CA VAL A 655 38.46 2.33 6.01
C VAL A 655 38.16 2.88 7.42
N SER A 656 37.49 2.12 8.28
CA SER A 656 37.20 2.51 9.67
C SER A 656 38.35 2.27 10.66
N ASP A 657 39.46 1.61 10.24
CA ASP A 657 40.57 1.23 11.14
C ASP A 657 41.68 2.24 11.13
N THR A 658 41.39 3.49 11.55
CA THR A 658 42.38 4.38 12.15
C THR A 658 41.96 4.70 13.58
N GLY A 659 42.08 3.67 14.45
CA GLY A 659 42.09 3.86 15.90
C GLY A 659 41.01 3.07 16.68
N ASN A 660 41.45 1.94 17.22
CA ASN A 660 40.97 1.13 18.35
C ASN A 660 40.03 -0.06 18.09
N GLU A 661 40.69 -1.19 18.28
CA GLU A 661 40.22 -2.51 18.78
C GLU A 661 39.10 -3.25 18.03
N ALA A 662 39.57 -4.32 17.38
CA ALA A 662 38.80 -5.39 16.77
C ALA A 662 37.79 -6.01 17.74
N VAL A 663 36.51 -6.06 17.40
CA VAL A 663 35.54 -7.02 17.94
C VAL A 663 35.42 -8.16 16.95
N ASP A 664 35.88 -9.32 17.37
CA ASP A 664 35.87 -10.59 16.68
C ASP A 664 34.43 -11.11 16.53
N CYS A 665 33.92 -11.19 15.31
CA CYS A 665 32.61 -11.79 15.01
C CYS A 665 32.79 -13.15 14.30
N THR A 666 33.20 -14.14 15.07
CA THR A 666 32.98 -15.55 14.71
C THR A 666 31.95 -16.14 15.67
N THR A 667 30.72 -16.37 15.24
CA THR A 667 29.92 -17.56 15.65
C THR A 667 28.64 -17.68 14.81
N ASP A 668 28.50 -18.86 14.28
CA ASP A 668 27.32 -19.41 13.64
C ASP A 668 26.06 -19.35 14.54
N SER A 669 24.96 -18.77 14.01
CA SER A 669 23.63 -19.31 14.25
C SER A 669 22.61 -18.58 13.35
N VAL A 670 22.13 -19.30 12.34
CA VAL A 670 20.96 -18.93 11.53
C VAL A 670 19.71 -19.19 12.35
N THR A 671 19.06 -18.16 12.85
CA THR A 671 17.68 -18.23 13.31
C THR A 671 16.97 -16.94 13.00
N ASP A 672 15.85 -17.12 12.26
CA ASP A 672 14.68 -16.24 12.11
C ASP A 672 14.86 -14.76 11.81
N GLY A 673 14.54 -14.41 10.54
CA GLY A 673 13.79 -13.20 10.16
C GLY A 673 14.40 -11.82 10.50
N ALA A 674 15.65 -11.76 10.94
CA ALA A 674 16.36 -10.52 11.11
C ALA A 674 17.08 -10.16 9.80
N ILE A 675 16.81 -8.99 9.27
CA ILE A 675 17.70 -8.32 8.32
C ILE A 675 19.10 -8.41 8.95
N ALA A 676 19.99 -9.19 8.29
CA ALA A 676 21.36 -9.36 8.73
C ALA A 676 21.94 -8.00 9.10
N ASP A 677 22.57 -7.92 10.26
CA ASP A 677 23.28 -6.76 10.79
C ASP A 677 23.93 -5.95 9.65
N THR A 678 23.29 -4.83 9.32
CA THR A 678 23.98 -3.79 8.58
C THR A 678 25.07 -3.30 9.51
N SER A 679 26.32 -3.67 9.23
CA SER A 679 27.48 -3.05 9.90
C SER A 679 27.44 -1.57 9.56
N ALA A 680 26.70 -0.82 10.38
CA ALA A 680 26.62 0.62 10.32
C ALA A 680 27.74 1.16 11.20
N ASP A 681 28.80 1.67 10.59
CA ASP A 681 29.79 2.44 11.29
C ASP A 681 29.18 3.78 11.72
N ILE A 682 28.77 3.86 12.97
CA ILE A 682 28.33 5.11 13.59
C ILE A 682 29.56 5.88 14.03
N ILE A 683 30.20 6.56 13.10
CA ILE A 683 31.18 7.62 13.43
C ILE A 683 30.45 8.95 13.21
N ALA A 684 30.23 9.69 14.27
CA ALA A 684 29.64 11.04 14.26
C ALA A 684 28.22 11.16 13.58
N GLY A 685 27.37 10.15 13.69
CA GLY A 685 25.98 10.23 13.14
C GLY A 685 25.87 10.01 11.63
N ILE A 686 26.92 9.57 10.94
CA ILE A 686 26.92 9.27 9.50
C ILE A 686 26.88 7.75 9.31
N THR A 687 25.93 7.26 8.52
CA THR A 687 25.77 5.83 8.20
C THR A 687 26.17 5.56 6.74
N VAL A 688 27.16 4.67 6.53
CA VAL A 688 27.52 4.16 5.20
C VAL A 688 27.03 2.72 5.08
N THR A 689 26.15 2.46 4.12
CA THR A 689 25.52 1.15 3.95
C THR A 689 25.86 0.54 2.58
N VAL A 690 26.31 -0.71 2.56
CA VAL A 690 26.56 -1.47 1.32
C VAL A 690 25.39 -2.44 1.11
N LEU A 691 24.70 -2.31 -0.01
CA LEU A 691 23.48 -3.07 -0.29
C LEU A 691 23.46 -3.62 -1.72
N PRO A 692 23.02 -4.86 -1.92
CA PRO A 692 22.61 -5.32 -3.24
C PRO A 692 21.36 -4.55 -3.67
N LEU A 693 21.22 -4.31 -4.97
CA LEU A 693 20.15 -3.52 -5.55
C LEU A 693 18.74 -4.01 -5.13
N ALA A 694 18.55 -5.32 -5.08
CA ALA A 694 17.27 -5.92 -4.68
C ALA A 694 16.79 -5.49 -3.28
N LEU A 695 17.71 -5.18 -2.35
CA LEU A 695 17.40 -4.76 -0.98
C LEU A 695 17.27 -3.24 -0.83
N THR A 696 17.49 -2.45 -1.88
CA THR A 696 17.40 -0.98 -1.81
C THR A 696 15.98 -0.46 -1.94
N LYS A 697 15.03 -1.32 -2.31
CA LYS A 697 13.65 -0.93 -2.54
C LYS A 697 12.97 -0.45 -1.26
N GLY A 698 12.26 0.70 -1.38
CA GLY A 698 11.62 1.35 -0.22
C GLY A 698 12.57 2.17 0.66
N LEU A 699 13.90 2.07 0.45
CA LEU A 699 14.90 2.85 1.18
C LEU A 699 15.23 4.14 0.44
N GLU A 700 15.76 5.11 1.17
CA GLU A 700 16.21 6.42 0.66
C GLU A 700 17.51 6.82 1.33
N PHE A 701 18.39 7.45 0.56
CA PHE A 701 19.71 7.84 1.05
C PHE A 701 20.05 9.26 0.59
N ASP A 702 20.71 10.03 1.42
CA ASP A 702 21.17 11.38 1.05
C ASP A 702 22.04 11.32 -0.21
N ALA A 703 22.95 10.37 -0.27
CA ALA A 703 23.81 10.13 -1.42
C ALA A 703 23.89 8.65 -1.79
N VAL A 704 23.97 8.36 -3.09
CA VAL A 704 24.11 7.00 -3.62
C VAL A 704 25.36 6.92 -4.51
N ILE A 705 26.14 5.87 -4.32
CA ILE A 705 27.21 5.46 -5.22
C ILE A 705 26.78 4.14 -5.88
N LEU A 706 26.54 4.15 -7.20
CA LEU A 706 26.24 2.96 -7.98
C LEU A 706 27.55 2.32 -8.43
N TYR A 707 27.79 1.08 -8.00
CA TYR A 707 29.04 0.36 -8.23
C TYR A 707 28.98 -0.49 -9.49
N ASN A 708 29.92 -0.28 -10.39
CA ASN A 708 30.25 -1.05 -11.59
C ASN A 708 29.07 -1.38 -12.53
N PRO A 709 28.24 -0.41 -12.94
CA PRO A 709 27.17 -0.65 -13.90
C PRO A 709 27.70 -0.68 -15.35
N ASN A 710 28.51 -1.67 -15.67
CA ASN A 710 29.09 -1.88 -16.99
C ASN A 710 28.23 -2.82 -17.87
N GLU A 711 28.61 -2.99 -19.15
CA GLU A 711 27.87 -3.84 -20.11
C GLU A 711 27.88 -5.34 -19.75
N GLU A 712 28.86 -5.81 -18.96
CA GLU A 712 28.91 -7.21 -18.50
C GLU A 712 27.89 -7.45 -17.37
N CYS A 713 27.65 -6.43 -16.54
CA CYS A 713 26.74 -6.51 -15.41
C CYS A 713 25.28 -6.21 -15.78
N TYR A 714 25.04 -5.27 -16.70
CA TYR A 714 23.69 -4.83 -17.07
C TYR A 714 23.50 -4.88 -18.58
N ALA A 715 22.57 -5.74 -19.01
CA ALA A 715 22.19 -5.88 -20.41
C ALA A 715 21.29 -4.73 -20.88
N ASP A 716 21.22 -4.52 -22.18
CA ASP A 716 20.26 -3.61 -22.81
C ASP A 716 18.88 -4.29 -22.82
N SER A 717 18.21 -4.26 -21.67
CA SER A 717 16.93 -4.95 -21.43
C SER A 717 15.99 -4.11 -20.53
N ASP A 718 14.69 -4.28 -20.72
CA ASP A 718 13.65 -3.64 -19.89
C ASP A 718 13.80 -3.99 -18.40
N ARG A 719 14.26 -5.20 -18.11
CA ARG A 719 14.54 -5.64 -16.75
C ARG A 719 15.65 -4.82 -16.11
N ASP A 720 16.80 -4.72 -16.77
CA ASP A 720 17.94 -3.98 -16.24
C ASP A 720 17.68 -2.47 -16.22
N ALA A 721 16.86 -1.94 -17.15
CA ALA A 721 16.37 -0.56 -17.09
C ALA A 721 15.58 -0.27 -15.80
N LYS A 722 14.67 -1.17 -15.39
CA LYS A 722 13.93 -1.02 -14.14
C LYS A 722 14.84 -1.13 -12.92
N LEU A 723 15.79 -2.05 -12.92
CA LEU A 723 16.77 -2.20 -11.83
C LEU A 723 17.60 -0.91 -11.67
N LEU A 724 18.16 -0.38 -12.75
CA LEU A 724 18.92 0.86 -12.71
C LEU A 724 18.06 2.07 -12.31
N TYR A 725 16.81 2.15 -12.79
CA TYR A 725 15.86 3.18 -12.39
C TYR A 725 15.60 3.16 -10.88
N VAL A 726 15.41 1.97 -10.31
CA VAL A 726 15.25 1.83 -8.85
C VAL A 726 16.50 2.31 -8.13
N ALA A 727 17.70 1.87 -8.54
CA ALA A 727 18.95 2.25 -7.88
C ALA A 727 19.18 3.77 -7.89
N VAL A 728 18.99 4.40 -9.04
CA VAL A 728 19.19 5.85 -9.25
C VAL A 728 18.20 6.67 -8.42
N THR A 729 16.94 6.24 -8.36
CA THR A 729 15.90 6.95 -7.62
C THR A 729 15.99 6.79 -6.10
N ARG A 730 16.98 6.04 -5.59
CA ARG A 730 17.26 5.98 -4.13
C ARG A 730 18.02 7.21 -3.62
N ALA A 731 18.71 7.96 -4.52
CA ALA A 731 19.47 9.14 -4.15
C ALA A 731 18.56 10.36 -3.96
N LEU A 732 18.63 11.00 -2.81
CA LEU A 732 17.87 12.23 -2.52
C LEU A 732 18.58 13.49 -3.06
N HIS A 733 19.91 13.59 -2.86
CA HIS A 733 20.69 14.80 -3.11
C HIS A 733 21.82 14.59 -4.10
N GLU A 734 22.59 13.49 -3.99
CA GLU A 734 23.74 13.21 -4.85
C GLU A 734 23.78 11.78 -5.36
N LEU A 735 24.19 11.65 -6.62
CA LEU A 735 24.34 10.36 -7.30
C LEU A 735 25.71 10.30 -7.98
N HIS A 736 26.46 9.25 -7.66
CA HIS A 736 27.72 8.93 -8.31
C HIS A 736 27.68 7.53 -8.92
N ILE A 737 28.32 7.36 -10.09
CA ILE A 737 28.45 6.11 -10.81
C ILE A 737 29.95 5.85 -10.98
N VAL A 738 30.42 4.71 -10.49
CA VAL A 738 31.84 4.32 -10.59
C VAL A 738 31.93 2.98 -11.30
N TYR A 739 32.67 2.90 -12.40
CA TYR A 739 32.71 1.71 -13.25
C TYR A 739 34.06 1.44 -13.90
N THR A 740 34.26 0.19 -14.33
CA THR A 740 35.38 -0.27 -15.18
C THR A 740 34.86 -0.81 -16.50
N GLY A 741 35.71 -0.86 -17.53
CA GLY A 741 35.31 -1.33 -18.87
C GLY A 741 34.45 -0.32 -19.63
N GLU A 742 33.39 -0.77 -20.27
CA GLU A 742 32.44 0.08 -20.96
C GLU A 742 31.14 0.21 -20.13
N LEU A 743 30.67 1.46 -20.00
CA LEU A 743 29.41 1.76 -19.29
C LEU A 743 28.24 1.07 -20.01
N CYS A 744 27.30 0.51 -19.27
CA CYS A 744 26.12 -0.13 -19.88
C CYS A 744 25.35 0.86 -20.77
N LYS A 745 24.76 0.38 -21.87
CA LYS A 745 24.09 1.21 -22.87
C LYS A 745 22.96 2.05 -22.29
N LEU A 746 22.29 1.53 -21.29
CA LEU A 746 21.21 2.24 -20.59
C LEU A 746 21.65 3.55 -19.91
N LEU A 747 22.95 3.70 -19.64
CA LEU A 747 23.54 4.88 -18.98
C LEU A 747 24.50 5.68 -19.90
N SER A 748 24.93 5.14 -21.06
CA SER A 748 26.08 5.64 -21.85
C SER A 748 25.88 7.02 -22.48
N ASP A 749 24.65 7.42 -22.82
CA ASP A 749 24.36 8.70 -23.50
C ASP A 749 23.66 9.71 -22.60
N CYS A 750 23.64 9.47 -21.28
CA CYS A 750 23.11 10.46 -20.35
C CYS A 750 24.05 11.67 -20.33
N PRO A 751 23.55 12.91 -20.55
CA PRO A 751 24.41 14.09 -20.64
C PRO A 751 25.16 14.28 -19.33
N THR A 752 26.46 14.04 -19.40
CA THR A 752 27.41 14.45 -18.36
C THR A 752 27.78 15.88 -18.67
N GLN A 753 27.50 16.81 -17.78
CA GLN A 753 28.22 18.09 -17.83
C GLN A 753 29.64 17.84 -17.30
N PRO A 754 30.67 18.34 -18.01
CA PRO A 754 32.08 18.11 -17.66
C PRO A 754 32.47 18.74 -16.34
#